data_57dc40ef3756fbf4d999572e348c5769
#
_entry.id   57dc40ef3756fbf4d999572e348c5769
#
_cell.length_a   1.000
_cell.length_b   1.000
_cell.length_c   1.000
_cell.angle_alpha   90.00
_cell.angle_beta   90.00
_cell.angle_gamma   90.00
#
_symmetry.space_group_name_H-M   'P 1'
#
loop_
_entity.id
_entity.type
_entity.pdbx_description
1 polymer ?
#
loop_
_entity_poly.entity_id
_entity_poly.type
_entity_poly.pdbx_seq_one_letter_code
_entity_poly.pdbx_strand_id
1 'polypeptide(L)'
;MNEQNNQNPSNIPELFLKPFNPGEHETAIYNRWETSGYFNPDTCVERGITKADAETYTIVLPPPNVTGILHLGHAYENSLQDALIRYARMTGKKTLWVPGTDSAAIATQARVEKNLQKEGLTRHDLGREELVKRVFAYAKESESTILSQIRRMGSSLDWTRYAYTQDETRNNAVSTAFVDMYKAGLIYRGMRIVNWDPKGQTTISDDEIVYVEEKAKFYYFQYGPFVIGTARPETKFGDKYIVVNPNDARYSAFSHGQQIELEWINGRVTATVIKDEASDPEIGTGAMTITPWHSVVDFEIAERHKLDREQIIDKYGKLLPIAGEFVGLKITEAREQIVEKLRKKGLLVNIEENYIHNISTAERTGATIEPQIMEQWFVAVDKKITLTQSTMTGITAGTPYTLKELMNQAVASGDISMSQEGFKKTYIHWIQNLHDWCISRQIWFGHRIPVWYRGTEIYCGVTAPAGDDWEQDPDVLDTWFSSALWTFSTLGWPEKTSDLTTYHPTSFMSPAYEILSLWVSRMVLMSAFHLGQIPFKTVLIHGLVRDKTGKKFSKSLGNGIDPIEMIEKYGADALRMGLLVGTAIGNDIRFDEDKVKGYKHFANKLWNITRFILTNTADHIPSDATAPIPQRDQEILDNLQRSVTDITRDIDEYRLYMAAEKAYHFVWTELADIILEESKIILSGTDEVAKAARQLVLVKCLITSLKILHPFMPFVTETIWQELPDEMRDAEMLMVAKWPSR
;
A
#
# COMPACT_ATOMS: atom_id res chain seq x y z
N MET A 1 -58.86 30.89 -17.20
CA MET A 1 -58.52 30.94 -15.79
C MET A 1 -58.81 29.56 -15.23
N ASN A 2 -57.81 28.70 -15.24
CA ASN A 2 -57.84 27.39 -14.56
C ASN A 2 -56.82 27.50 -13.43
N GLU A 3 -57.32 27.69 -12.25
CA GLU A 3 -56.53 27.46 -11.04
C GLU A 3 -56.25 25.97 -10.95
N GLN A 4 -55.03 25.57 -11.30
CA GLN A 4 -54.52 24.25 -10.97
C GLN A 4 -54.32 24.22 -9.45
N ASN A 5 -55.15 23.45 -8.79
CA ASN A 5 -54.99 23.06 -7.41
C ASN A 5 -53.60 22.48 -7.18
N ASN A 6 -52.67 23.28 -6.67
CA ASN A 6 -51.46 22.87 -6.05
C ASN A 6 -51.77 22.29 -4.66
N GLN A 7 -52.36 21.10 -4.61
CA GLN A 7 -52.42 20.34 -3.39
C GLN A 7 -50.98 19.82 -3.15
N ASN A 8 -50.31 20.45 -2.21
CA ASN A 8 -49.14 19.91 -1.57
C ASN A 8 -49.50 18.53 -1.01
N PRO A 9 -48.90 17.40 -1.42
CA PRO A 9 -49.21 16.11 -0.87
C PRO A 9 -48.74 16.13 0.61
N SER A 10 -49.69 16.17 1.52
CA SER A 10 -49.56 16.66 2.90
C SER A 10 -48.73 15.78 3.85
N ASN A 11 -47.85 14.89 3.39
CA ASN A 11 -47.03 14.05 4.28
C ASN A 11 -45.64 13.65 3.74
N ILE A 12 -45.14 14.31 2.70
CA ILE A 12 -43.77 14.02 2.20
C ILE A 12 -42.85 15.10 2.72
N PRO A 13 -41.67 14.75 3.26
CA PRO A 13 -40.66 15.72 3.62
C PRO A 13 -40.33 16.66 2.43
N GLU A 14 -40.37 17.99 2.65
CA GLU A 14 -40.11 19.01 1.60
C GLU A 14 -38.80 18.78 0.85
N LEU A 15 -37.84 18.10 1.49
CA LEU A 15 -36.55 17.74 0.95
C LEU A 15 -36.69 16.95 -0.36
N PHE A 16 -37.63 16.01 -0.45
CA PHE A 16 -37.83 15.19 -1.66
C PHE A 16 -38.46 15.93 -2.84
N LEU A 17 -38.93 17.16 -2.66
CA LEU A 17 -39.47 17.97 -3.72
C LEU A 17 -38.39 18.57 -4.65
N LYS A 18 -37.13 18.59 -4.19
CA LYS A 18 -35.96 19.02 -4.94
C LYS A 18 -35.11 17.82 -5.37
N PRO A 19 -34.31 17.95 -6.44
CA PRO A 19 -33.32 16.94 -6.80
C PRO A 19 -32.30 16.76 -5.66
N PHE A 20 -31.78 15.54 -5.51
CA PHE A 20 -30.72 15.27 -4.55
C PHE A 20 -29.43 16.02 -4.90
N ASN A 21 -28.92 16.80 -3.94
CA ASN A 21 -27.65 17.51 -4.05
C ASN A 21 -26.68 17.02 -2.98
N PRO A 22 -25.66 16.20 -3.32
CA PRO A 22 -24.71 15.64 -2.35
C PRO A 22 -24.05 16.70 -1.46
N GLY A 23 -23.66 17.85 -2.05
CA GLY A 23 -22.96 18.92 -1.33
C GLY A 23 -23.75 19.54 -0.17
N GLU A 24 -25.08 19.42 -0.17
CA GLU A 24 -25.94 19.91 0.92
C GLU A 24 -26.01 18.94 2.09
N HIS A 25 -25.71 17.65 1.89
CA HIS A 25 -25.98 16.60 2.86
C HIS A 25 -24.71 15.92 3.41
N GLU A 26 -23.70 15.68 2.58
CA GLU A 26 -22.55 14.81 2.92
C GLU A 26 -21.84 15.23 4.22
N THR A 27 -21.55 16.52 4.39
CA THR A 27 -20.87 17.00 5.60
C THR A 27 -21.72 16.83 6.86
N ALA A 28 -23.02 17.12 6.78
CA ALA A 28 -23.92 16.98 7.92
C ALA A 28 -24.11 15.50 8.30
N ILE A 29 -24.27 14.62 7.32
CA ILE A 29 -24.37 13.16 7.55
C ILE A 29 -23.09 12.61 8.15
N TYR A 30 -21.92 12.99 7.64
CA TYR A 30 -20.65 12.52 8.20
C TYR A 30 -20.47 12.94 9.68
N ASN A 31 -20.75 14.22 9.98
CA ASN A 31 -20.69 14.71 11.35
C ASN A 31 -21.66 13.97 12.27
N ARG A 32 -22.87 13.63 11.78
CA ARG A 32 -23.83 12.83 12.52
C ARG A 32 -23.31 11.43 12.82
N TRP A 33 -22.68 10.75 11.85
CA TRP A 33 -22.06 9.44 12.08
C TRP A 33 -20.93 9.53 13.11
N GLU A 34 -20.00 10.48 12.95
CA GLU A 34 -18.86 10.65 13.86
C GLU A 34 -19.34 10.96 15.30
N THR A 35 -20.30 11.89 15.44
CA THR A 35 -20.89 12.28 16.74
C THR A 35 -21.69 11.14 17.41
N SER A 36 -22.30 10.26 16.63
CA SER A 36 -23.03 9.11 17.17
C SER A 36 -22.13 8.13 17.92
N GLY A 37 -20.84 8.10 17.60
CA GLY A 37 -19.87 7.14 18.15
C GLY A 37 -19.97 5.73 17.58
N TYR A 38 -20.84 5.47 16.59
CA TYR A 38 -21.04 4.12 16.01
C TYR A 38 -19.88 3.62 15.15
N PHE A 39 -18.87 4.43 14.89
CA PHE A 39 -17.60 3.96 14.32
C PHE A 39 -16.79 3.15 15.34
N ASN A 40 -17.01 3.40 16.64
CA ASN A 40 -16.34 2.72 17.74
C ASN A 40 -17.10 1.44 18.13
N PRO A 41 -16.46 0.26 18.10
CA PRO A 41 -17.10 -1.01 18.45
C PRO A 41 -17.55 -1.09 19.91
N ASP A 42 -16.87 -0.41 20.83
CA ASP A 42 -17.23 -0.43 22.26
C ASP A 42 -18.54 0.33 22.49
N THR A 43 -18.72 1.49 21.84
CA THR A 43 -19.98 2.23 21.84
C THR A 43 -21.13 1.39 21.25
N CYS A 44 -20.88 0.63 20.19
CA CYS A 44 -21.88 -0.30 19.62
C CYS A 44 -22.29 -1.39 20.63
N VAL A 45 -21.34 -1.90 21.41
CA VAL A 45 -21.62 -2.89 22.46
C VAL A 45 -22.41 -2.23 23.62
N GLU A 46 -21.95 -1.09 24.12
CA GLU A 46 -22.59 -0.34 25.21
C GLU A 46 -24.07 0.01 24.91
N ARG A 47 -24.37 0.34 23.65
CA ARG A 47 -25.73 0.66 23.18
C ARG A 47 -26.55 -0.56 22.75
N GLY A 48 -26.02 -1.76 22.89
CA GLY A 48 -26.74 -3.01 22.55
C GLY A 48 -26.93 -3.24 21.03
N ILE A 49 -26.20 -2.49 20.17
CA ILE A 49 -26.20 -2.70 18.71
C ILE A 49 -25.48 -4.00 18.37
N THR A 50 -24.35 -4.26 19.03
CA THR A 50 -23.52 -5.44 18.83
C THR A 50 -23.35 -6.17 20.15
N LYS A 51 -23.37 -7.51 20.13
CA LYS A 51 -23.10 -8.32 21.34
C LYS A 51 -21.64 -8.21 21.74
N ALA A 52 -21.35 -8.24 23.05
CA ALA A 52 -20.00 -8.16 23.58
C ALA A 52 -19.10 -9.34 23.10
N ASP A 53 -19.69 -10.52 22.91
CA ASP A 53 -19.07 -11.76 22.44
C ASP A 53 -19.22 -12.00 20.93
N ALA A 54 -19.68 -10.99 20.17
CA ALA A 54 -19.80 -11.10 18.73
C ALA A 54 -18.44 -11.31 18.06
N GLU A 55 -18.46 -12.02 16.95
CA GLU A 55 -17.27 -12.19 16.08
C GLU A 55 -16.66 -10.84 15.72
N THR A 56 -15.36 -10.71 15.87
CA THR A 56 -14.64 -9.48 15.50
C THR A 56 -14.41 -9.39 14.00
N TYR A 57 -14.53 -8.19 13.45
CA TYR A 57 -14.09 -7.87 12.09
C TYR A 57 -13.22 -6.62 12.12
N THR A 58 -11.94 -6.80 11.88
CA THR A 58 -10.95 -5.73 12.05
C THR A 58 -10.19 -5.48 10.77
N ILE A 59 -10.11 -4.21 10.38
CA ILE A 59 -9.20 -3.73 9.33
C ILE A 59 -8.31 -2.65 9.94
N VAL A 60 -7.03 -2.64 9.60
CA VAL A 60 -6.17 -1.48 9.81
C VAL A 60 -6.01 -0.77 8.47
N LEU A 61 -6.31 0.51 8.42
CA LEU A 61 -6.14 1.29 7.19
C LEU A 61 -4.67 1.28 6.80
N PRO A 62 -4.31 0.92 5.55
CA PRO A 62 -2.97 1.18 5.04
C PRO A 62 -2.65 2.67 5.22
N PRO A 63 -1.66 3.03 6.05
CA PRO A 63 -1.51 4.42 6.48
C PRO A 63 -0.99 5.28 5.34
N PRO A 64 -1.75 6.28 4.84
CA PRO A 64 -1.28 7.15 3.78
C PRO A 64 -0.03 7.94 4.20
N ASN A 65 0.94 8.03 3.29
CA ASN A 65 2.16 8.81 3.49
C ASN A 65 1.86 10.31 3.57
N VAL A 66 2.37 10.99 4.61
CA VAL A 66 2.18 12.44 4.79
C VAL A 66 3.05 13.29 3.84
N THR A 67 3.09 12.91 2.56
CA THR A 67 3.87 13.56 1.50
C THR A 67 3.03 14.49 0.62
N GLY A 68 1.75 14.65 0.91
CA GLY A 68 0.82 15.51 0.20
C GLY A 68 -0.62 14.98 0.25
N ILE A 69 -1.44 15.37 -0.72
CA ILE A 69 -2.86 14.99 -0.83
C ILE A 69 -3.03 13.54 -1.31
N LEU A 70 -4.18 12.95 -0.98
CA LEU A 70 -4.60 11.65 -1.49
C LEU A 70 -4.89 11.69 -3.00
N HIS A 71 -4.91 10.54 -3.63
CA HIS A 71 -5.25 10.33 -5.03
C HIS A 71 -6.32 9.24 -5.18
N LEU A 72 -6.82 9.03 -6.40
CA LEU A 72 -7.90 8.06 -6.67
C LEU A 72 -7.60 6.61 -6.22
N GLY A 73 -6.32 6.22 -6.16
CA GLY A 73 -5.94 4.90 -5.62
C GLY A 73 -6.32 4.75 -4.14
N HIS A 74 -6.06 5.78 -3.32
CA HIS A 74 -6.51 5.80 -1.93
C HIS A 74 -8.04 5.83 -1.81
N ALA A 75 -8.73 6.57 -2.68
CA ALA A 75 -10.19 6.60 -2.69
C ALA A 75 -10.79 5.22 -3.02
N TYR A 76 -10.17 4.48 -3.95
CA TYR A 76 -10.55 3.11 -4.27
C TYR A 76 -10.38 2.17 -3.07
N GLU A 77 -9.19 2.16 -2.49
CA GLU A 77 -8.87 1.34 -1.32
C GLU A 77 -9.80 1.63 -0.13
N ASN A 78 -10.01 2.93 0.19
CA ASN A 78 -10.94 3.35 1.22
C ASN A 78 -12.38 2.89 0.92
N SER A 79 -12.85 3.03 -0.32
CA SER A 79 -14.19 2.61 -0.72
C SER A 79 -14.40 1.10 -0.57
N LEU A 80 -13.37 0.30 -0.90
CA LEU A 80 -13.38 -1.14 -0.78
C LEU A 80 -13.45 -1.57 0.69
N GLN A 81 -12.58 -1.01 1.53
CA GLN A 81 -12.51 -1.33 2.95
C GLN A 81 -13.77 -0.86 3.70
N ASP A 82 -14.25 0.35 3.43
CA ASP A 82 -15.45 0.90 4.07
C ASP A 82 -16.71 0.08 3.73
N ALA A 83 -16.81 -0.43 2.49
CA ALA A 83 -17.93 -1.29 2.11
C ALA A 83 -17.96 -2.57 2.96
N LEU A 84 -16.81 -3.20 3.19
CA LEU A 84 -16.69 -4.39 4.05
C LEU A 84 -16.98 -4.06 5.51
N ILE A 85 -16.49 -2.94 6.02
CA ILE A 85 -16.70 -2.48 7.39
C ILE A 85 -18.18 -2.18 7.65
N ARG A 86 -18.86 -1.48 6.74
CA ARG A 86 -20.30 -1.20 6.87
C ARG A 86 -21.13 -2.48 6.83
N TYR A 87 -20.83 -3.36 5.89
CA TYR A 87 -21.49 -4.68 5.83
C TYR A 87 -21.27 -5.49 7.10
N ALA A 88 -20.04 -5.61 7.59
CA ALA A 88 -19.72 -6.34 8.81
C ALA A 88 -20.45 -5.76 10.03
N ARG A 89 -20.57 -4.43 10.14
CA ARG A 89 -21.33 -3.76 11.21
C ARG A 89 -22.82 -4.09 11.11
N MET A 90 -23.41 -4.00 9.92
CA MET A 90 -24.81 -4.34 9.69
C MET A 90 -25.13 -5.82 9.91
N THR A 91 -24.16 -6.72 9.77
CA THR A 91 -24.32 -8.16 10.10
C THR A 91 -24.11 -8.46 11.58
N GLY A 92 -23.89 -7.44 12.41
CA GLY A 92 -23.80 -7.56 13.87
C GLY A 92 -22.44 -7.98 14.41
N LYS A 93 -21.38 -7.93 13.59
CA LYS A 93 -20.00 -8.20 14.04
C LYS A 93 -19.47 -7.04 14.90
N LYS A 94 -18.57 -7.35 15.82
CA LYS A 94 -17.79 -6.35 16.58
C LYS A 94 -16.72 -5.76 15.67
N THR A 95 -17.04 -4.62 15.03
CA THR A 95 -16.33 -4.12 13.86
C THR A 95 -15.41 -2.95 14.19
N LEU A 96 -14.10 -3.11 13.94
CA LEU A 96 -13.09 -2.07 14.14
C LEU A 96 -12.35 -1.75 12.83
N TRP A 97 -12.37 -0.49 12.41
CA TRP A 97 -11.51 0.03 11.35
C TRP A 97 -10.58 1.09 11.91
N VAL A 98 -9.29 0.73 12.04
CA VAL A 98 -8.28 1.59 12.68
C VAL A 98 -7.77 2.62 11.68
N PRO A 99 -7.90 3.93 11.96
CA PRO A 99 -7.31 5.00 11.15
C PRO A 99 -5.84 5.21 11.45
N GLY A 100 -5.11 5.73 10.45
CA GLY A 100 -3.76 6.22 10.70
C GLY A 100 -3.09 6.81 9.48
N THR A 101 -1.88 7.37 9.71
CA THR A 101 -1.01 7.93 8.66
C THR A 101 0.44 7.53 8.89
N ASP A 102 1.23 7.53 7.81
CA ASP A 102 2.65 7.21 7.86
C ASP A 102 3.51 8.46 7.67
N SER A 103 4.49 8.62 8.54
CA SER A 103 5.55 9.64 8.43
C SER A 103 6.32 9.53 7.13
N ALA A 104 6.43 8.32 6.57
CA ALA A 104 7.11 8.00 5.32
C ALA A 104 8.55 8.56 5.24
N ALA A 105 9.18 8.67 6.36
CA ALA A 105 10.56 9.12 6.60
C ALA A 105 11.31 9.74 5.39
N ILE A 106 11.92 8.90 4.54
CA ILE A 106 12.71 9.32 3.37
C ILE A 106 11.87 10.14 2.37
N ALA A 107 10.62 9.74 2.11
CA ALA A 107 9.78 10.40 1.11
C ALA A 107 9.36 11.80 1.56
N THR A 108 9.05 11.98 2.85
CA THR A 108 8.64 13.26 3.43
C THR A 108 9.83 14.20 3.52
N GLN A 109 11.00 13.73 3.99
CA GLN A 109 12.21 14.53 3.99
C GLN A 109 12.62 14.97 2.59
N ALA A 110 12.65 14.07 1.61
CA ALA A 110 12.99 14.39 0.22
C ALA A 110 12.04 15.45 -0.37
N ARG A 111 10.75 15.43 0.01
CA ARG A 111 9.78 16.45 -0.41
C ARG A 111 10.12 17.82 0.15
N VAL A 112 10.50 17.91 1.42
CA VAL A 112 10.91 19.17 2.07
C VAL A 112 12.24 19.64 1.50
N GLU A 113 13.23 18.78 1.31
CA GLU A 113 14.51 19.13 0.67
C GLU A 113 14.33 19.70 -0.75
N LYS A 114 13.38 19.13 -1.52
CA LYS A 114 13.03 19.70 -2.83
C LYS A 114 12.44 21.12 -2.74
N ASN A 115 11.73 21.44 -1.67
CA ASN A 115 11.25 22.79 -1.41
C ASN A 115 12.41 23.72 -0.99
N LEU A 116 13.32 23.24 -0.13
CA LEU A 116 14.53 23.99 0.25
C LEU A 116 15.41 24.33 -0.95
N GLN A 117 15.56 23.42 -1.92
CA GLN A 117 16.30 23.68 -3.14
C GLN A 117 15.75 24.88 -3.94
N LYS A 118 14.40 25.09 -3.91
CA LYS A 118 13.80 26.28 -4.53
C LYS A 118 14.11 27.57 -3.78
N GLU A 119 14.39 27.46 -2.48
CA GLU A 119 14.86 28.56 -1.62
C GLU A 119 16.38 28.78 -1.73
N GLY A 120 17.09 27.94 -2.49
CA GLY A 120 18.55 27.97 -2.61
C GLY A 120 19.30 27.37 -1.42
N LEU A 121 18.60 26.59 -0.59
CA LEU A 121 19.13 25.99 0.63
C LEU A 121 19.26 24.47 0.50
N THR A 122 20.16 23.90 1.30
CA THR A 122 20.33 22.46 1.51
C THR A 122 20.08 22.10 2.97
N ARG A 123 19.93 20.81 3.27
CA ARG A 123 19.81 20.34 4.66
C ARG A 123 21.04 20.70 5.52
N HIS A 124 22.22 20.78 4.90
CA HIS A 124 23.46 21.10 5.61
C HIS A 124 23.53 22.57 6.03
N ASP A 125 22.86 23.49 5.31
CA ASP A 125 22.77 24.89 5.65
C ASP A 125 21.87 25.10 6.88
N LEU A 126 20.85 24.24 7.07
CA LEU A 126 19.92 24.31 8.20
C LEU A 126 20.43 23.57 9.44
N GLY A 127 21.16 22.50 9.27
CA GLY A 127 21.45 21.54 10.35
C GLY A 127 20.24 20.62 10.66
N ARG A 128 20.53 19.56 11.46
CA ARG A 128 19.58 18.49 11.73
C ARG A 128 18.30 18.96 12.42
N GLU A 129 18.44 19.74 13.48
CA GLU A 129 17.29 20.17 14.31
C GLU A 129 16.27 20.99 13.52
N GLU A 130 16.75 22.00 12.78
CA GLU A 130 15.86 22.87 12.02
C GLU A 130 15.24 22.12 10.81
N LEU A 131 15.99 21.25 10.15
CA LEU A 131 15.43 20.41 9.09
C LEU A 131 14.30 19.52 9.63
N VAL A 132 14.56 18.78 10.71
CA VAL A 132 13.57 17.86 11.31
C VAL A 132 12.31 18.65 11.73
N LYS A 133 12.47 19.85 12.30
CA LYS A 133 11.34 20.72 12.63
C LYS A 133 10.52 21.11 11.40
N ARG A 134 11.15 21.50 10.29
CA ARG A 134 10.46 21.82 9.04
C ARG A 134 9.76 20.61 8.43
N VAL A 135 10.41 19.43 8.47
CA VAL A 135 9.79 18.19 7.98
C VAL A 135 8.58 17.83 8.82
N PHE A 136 8.67 17.98 10.14
CA PHE A 136 7.56 17.71 11.05
C PHE A 136 6.37 18.66 10.82
N ALA A 137 6.63 19.96 10.62
CA ALA A 137 5.59 20.94 10.31
C ALA A 137 4.87 20.60 8.98
N TYR A 138 5.63 20.26 7.95
CA TYR A 138 5.09 19.82 6.66
C TYR A 138 4.26 18.53 6.78
N ALA A 139 4.76 17.55 7.53
CA ALA A 139 4.05 16.30 7.80
C ALA A 139 2.70 16.55 8.48
N LYS A 140 2.67 17.46 9.46
CA LYS A 140 1.46 17.80 10.22
C LYS A 140 0.38 18.48 9.35
N GLU A 141 0.80 19.37 8.45
CA GLU A 141 -0.10 20.01 7.47
C GLU A 141 -0.67 18.98 6.50
N SER A 142 0.18 18.12 5.95
CA SER A 142 -0.24 17.04 5.05
C SER A 142 -1.19 16.05 5.74
N GLU A 143 -0.90 15.66 6.98
CA GLU A 143 -1.74 14.80 7.82
C GLU A 143 -3.15 15.38 7.97
N SER A 144 -3.24 16.67 8.37
CA SER A 144 -4.54 17.35 8.51
C SER A 144 -5.37 17.31 7.24
N THR A 145 -4.73 17.56 6.09
CA THR A 145 -5.38 17.49 4.77
C THR A 145 -5.86 16.08 4.46
N ILE A 146 -5.02 15.07 4.66
CA ILE A 146 -5.36 13.65 4.43
C ILE A 146 -6.55 13.22 5.27
N LEU A 147 -6.56 13.55 6.57
CA LEU A 147 -7.65 13.20 7.48
C LEU A 147 -8.98 13.86 7.07
N SER A 148 -8.93 15.10 6.56
CA SER A 148 -10.09 15.78 6.00
C SER A 148 -10.59 15.07 4.74
N GLN A 149 -9.68 14.69 3.81
CA GLN A 149 -10.04 13.99 2.60
C GLN A 149 -10.69 12.61 2.88
N ILE A 150 -10.16 11.86 3.86
CA ILE A 150 -10.73 10.56 4.27
C ILE A 150 -12.16 10.73 4.79
N ARG A 151 -12.43 11.78 5.59
CA ARG A 151 -13.79 12.10 6.06
C ARG A 151 -14.72 12.45 4.89
N ARG A 152 -14.25 13.24 3.94
CA ARG A 152 -15.01 13.60 2.74
C ARG A 152 -15.35 12.39 1.85
N MET A 153 -14.53 11.34 1.87
CA MET A 153 -14.82 10.07 1.18
C MET A 153 -15.86 9.21 1.89
N GLY A 154 -16.28 9.57 3.12
CA GLY A 154 -17.29 8.87 3.90
C GLY A 154 -16.75 7.65 4.66
N SER A 155 -15.45 7.56 4.89
CA SER A 155 -14.84 6.41 5.56
C SER A 155 -15.24 6.31 7.03
N SER A 156 -15.78 5.17 7.46
CA SER A 156 -16.34 4.95 8.79
C SER A 156 -15.30 4.42 9.80
N LEU A 157 -14.17 5.12 9.90
CA LEU A 157 -13.02 4.83 10.75
C LEU A 157 -13.28 5.21 12.22
N ASP A 158 -12.77 4.42 13.14
CA ASP A 158 -12.79 4.76 14.57
C ASP A 158 -11.72 5.80 14.92
N TRP A 159 -12.06 7.07 14.83
CA TRP A 159 -11.15 8.18 15.07
C TRP A 159 -10.62 8.26 16.50
N THR A 160 -11.23 7.56 17.45
CA THR A 160 -10.73 7.50 18.84
C THR A 160 -9.44 6.68 18.94
N ARG A 161 -9.17 5.83 17.93
CA ARG A 161 -7.98 4.96 17.81
C ARG A 161 -7.01 5.43 16.71
N TYR A 162 -7.06 6.71 16.35
CA TYR A 162 -6.14 7.27 15.35
C TYR A 162 -4.68 7.06 15.77
N ALA A 163 -3.86 6.61 14.82
CA ALA A 163 -2.44 6.32 15.01
C ALA A 163 -1.57 7.03 13.95
N TYR A 164 -0.41 7.50 14.37
CA TYR A 164 0.63 8.03 13.49
C TYR A 164 1.92 7.25 13.70
N THR A 165 2.60 6.82 12.65
CA THR A 165 3.77 5.93 12.78
C THR A 165 4.89 6.50 13.64
N GLN A 166 4.99 7.82 13.80
CA GLN A 166 5.96 8.49 14.68
C GLN A 166 5.36 9.11 15.96
N ASP A 167 4.15 8.73 16.38
CA ASP A 167 3.69 9.11 17.71
C ASP A 167 4.44 8.37 18.82
N GLU A 168 4.25 8.77 20.05
CA GLU A 168 4.99 8.24 21.22
C GLU A 168 4.82 6.72 21.36
N THR A 169 3.61 6.22 21.24
CA THR A 169 3.32 4.77 21.38
C THR A 169 4.00 3.96 20.27
N ARG A 170 3.94 4.43 19.02
CA ARG A 170 4.58 3.74 17.89
C ARG A 170 6.09 3.88 17.91
N ASN A 171 6.63 5.01 18.38
CA ASN A 171 8.08 5.14 18.64
C ASN A 171 8.57 4.12 19.68
N ASN A 172 7.83 3.93 20.77
CA ASN A 172 8.13 2.92 21.77
C ASN A 172 8.07 1.49 21.19
N ALA A 173 7.03 1.20 20.39
CA ALA A 173 6.89 -0.09 19.72
C ALA A 173 8.05 -0.37 18.77
N VAL A 174 8.45 0.59 17.94
CA VAL A 174 9.58 0.46 17.02
C VAL A 174 10.89 0.22 17.76
N SER A 175 11.16 1.00 18.81
CA SER A 175 12.38 0.82 19.62
C SER A 175 12.39 -0.55 20.32
N THR A 176 11.25 -0.99 20.85
CA THR A 176 11.12 -2.31 21.48
C THR A 176 11.35 -3.43 20.47
N ALA A 177 10.75 -3.33 19.27
CA ALA A 177 10.94 -4.32 18.21
C ALA A 177 12.41 -4.45 17.80
N PHE A 178 13.11 -3.31 17.62
CA PHE A 178 14.53 -3.32 17.30
C PHE A 178 15.36 -3.99 18.42
N VAL A 179 15.13 -3.61 19.67
CA VAL A 179 15.87 -4.13 20.83
C VAL A 179 15.65 -5.64 20.99
N ASP A 180 14.42 -6.13 20.82
CA ASP A 180 14.10 -7.56 20.92
C ASP A 180 14.77 -8.36 19.81
N MET A 181 14.72 -7.88 18.57
CA MET A 181 15.40 -8.50 17.43
C MET A 181 16.93 -8.46 17.58
N TYR A 182 17.48 -7.37 18.11
CA TYR A 182 18.91 -7.25 18.40
C TYR A 182 19.36 -8.26 19.47
N LYS A 183 18.61 -8.38 20.58
CA LYS A 183 18.87 -9.36 21.63
C LYS A 183 18.77 -10.81 21.14
N ALA A 184 17.85 -11.08 20.20
CA ALA A 184 17.76 -12.38 19.53
C ALA A 184 18.91 -12.60 18.52
N GLY A 185 19.73 -11.57 18.29
CA GLY A 185 20.82 -11.56 17.33
C GLY A 185 20.35 -11.60 15.88
N LEU A 186 19.09 -11.24 15.62
CA LEU A 186 18.54 -11.07 14.26
C LEU A 186 18.98 -9.75 13.65
N ILE A 187 19.14 -8.71 14.45
CA ILE A 187 19.68 -7.44 13.98
C ILE A 187 21.19 -7.40 14.25
N TYR A 188 21.95 -7.04 13.22
CA TYR A 188 23.40 -6.89 13.29
C TYR A 188 23.89 -5.72 12.45
N ARG A 189 25.05 -5.19 12.77
CA ARG A 189 25.77 -4.20 11.98
C ARG A 189 26.89 -4.87 11.19
N GLY A 190 26.99 -4.59 9.88
CA GLY A 190 27.97 -5.25 9.04
C GLY A 190 28.24 -4.55 7.72
N MET A 191 29.39 -4.91 7.13
CA MET A 191 29.80 -4.44 5.80
C MET A 191 29.16 -5.32 4.73
N ARG A 192 28.25 -4.74 3.95
CA ARG A 192 27.62 -5.41 2.79
C ARG A 192 27.44 -4.42 1.63
N ILE A 193 27.28 -4.96 0.45
CA ILE A 193 26.89 -4.14 -0.70
C ILE A 193 25.42 -3.69 -0.53
N VAL A 194 25.17 -2.40 -0.76
CA VAL A 194 23.86 -1.76 -0.63
C VAL A 194 23.59 -0.84 -1.81
N ASN A 195 22.33 -0.58 -2.10
CA ASN A 195 21.90 0.41 -3.08
C ASN A 195 22.06 1.80 -2.48
N TRP A 196 22.98 2.58 -3.02
CA TRP A 196 23.28 3.93 -2.56
C TRP A 196 22.75 4.98 -3.53
N ASP A 197 22.01 5.95 -3.03
CA ASP A 197 21.61 7.15 -3.78
C ASP A 197 22.67 8.26 -3.57
N PRO A 198 23.53 8.56 -4.57
CA PRO A 198 24.57 9.57 -4.42
C PRO A 198 24.04 11.00 -4.26
N LYS A 199 22.81 11.27 -4.70
CA LYS A 199 22.18 12.59 -4.59
C LYS A 199 21.40 12.72 -3.28
N GLY A 200 20.66 11.69 -2.89
CA GLY A 200 19.95 11.61 -1.62
C GLY A 200 20.86 11.37 -0.42
N GLN A 201 22.11 10.89 -0.66
CA GLN A 201 23.10 10.54 0.36
C GLN A 201 22.53 9.58 1.42
N THR A 202 21.88 8.51 0.94
CA THR A 202 21.30 7.46 1.79
C THR A 202 21.21 6.14 1.03
N THR A 203 21.17 5.04 1.76
CA THR A 203 20.72 3.75 1.24
C THR A 203 19.25 3.80 0.89
N ILE A 204 18.84 3.05 -0.12
CA ILE A 204 17.46 2.89 -0.53
C ILE A 204 17.12 1.40 -0.60
N SER A 205 15.83 1.10 -0.43
CA SER A 205 15.30 -0.26 -0.57
C SER A 205 15.15 -0.63 -2.06
N ASP A 206 15.07 -1.93 -2.36
CA ASP A 206 14.92 -2.43 -3.73
C ASP A 206 13.64 -1.91 -4.42
N ASP A 207 12.59 -1.61 -3.64
CA ASP A 207 11.32 -1.05 -4.10
C ASP A 207 11.36 0.45 -4.44
N GLU A 208 12.39 1.15 -3.97
CA GLU A 208 12.65 2.55 -4.32
C GLU A 208 13.50 2.67 -5.60
N ILE A 209 13.81 1.52 -6.24
CA ILE A 209 14.53 1.46 -7.50
C ILE A 209 13.54 1.52 -8.66
N VAL A 210 13.74 2.48 -9.55
CA VAL A 210 13.05 2.58 -10.83
C VAL A 210 14.02 2.21 -11.95
N TYR A 211 13.67 1.15 -12.69
CA TYR A 211 14.43 0.76 -13.88
C TYR A 211 14.01 1.62 -15.05
N VAL A 212 14.98 2.34 -15.62
CA VAL A 212 14.77 3.23 -16.77
C VAL A 212 15.58 2.70 -17.94
N GLU A 213 14.93 2.51 -19.08
CA GLU A 213 15.63 2.16 -20.32
C GLU A 213 16.51 3.34 -20.75
N GLU A 214 17.79 3.08 -20.89
CA GLU A 214 18.80 4.04 -21.36
C GLU A 214 19.42 3.55 -22.65
N LYS A 215 19.59 4.47 -23.60
CA LYS A 215 20.40 4.27 -24.79
C LYS A 215 21.81 4.79 -24.53
N ALA A 216 22.75 3.88 -24.36
CA ALA A 216 24.13 4.17 -23.99
C ALA A 216 25.11 3.63 -25.03
N LYS A 217 26.39 3.88 -24.81
CA LYS A 217 27.47 3.24 -25.54
C LYS A 217 27.96 2.02 -24.76
N PHE A 218 28.27 0.94 -25.46
CA PHE A 218 28.92 -0.23 -24.89
C PHE A 218 30.30 -0.35 -25.50
N TYR A 219 31.33 -0.43 -24.66
CA TYR A 219 32.71 -0.37 -25.05
C TYR A 219 33.37 -1.73 -24.96
N TYR A 220 34.11 -2.13 -25.97
CA TYR A 220 34.93 -3.33 -25.98
C TYR A 220 36.41 -2.95 -25.89
N PHE A 221 37.11 -3.47 -24.88
CA PHE A 221 38.50 -3.18 -24.60
C PHE A 221 39.36 -4.44 -24.63
N GLN A 222 40.58 -4.32 -25.16
CA GLN A 222 41.60 -5.36 -25.07
C GLN A 222 42.17 -5.39 -23.64
N TYR A 223 41.97 -6.50 -22.94
CA TYR A 223 42.47 -6.75 -21.59
C TYR A 223 43.42 -7.97 -21.60
N GLY A 224 44.70 -7.74 -21.93
CA GLY A 224 45.68 -8.79 -22.23
C GLY A 224 45.21 -9.69 -23.39
N PRO A 225 45.08 -11.02 -23.18
CA PRO A 225 44.58 -11.94 -24.20
C PRO A 225 43.07 -11.93 -24.37
N PHE A 226 42.33 -11.19 -23.53
CA PHE A 226 40.88 -11.14 -23.55
C PHE A 226 40.35 -9.85 -24.19
N VAL A 227 39.14 -9.91 -24.69
CA VAL A 227 38.34 -8.71 -24.99
C VAL A 227 37.21 -8.65 -24.00
N ILE A 228 37.10 -7.53 -23.29
CA ILE A 228 36.02 -7.31 -22.30
C ILE A 228 35.03 -6.26 -22.78
N GLY A 229 33.76 -6.40 -22.40
CA GLY A 229 32.70 -5.44 -22.72
C GLY A 229 32.20 -4.73 -21.46
N THR A 230 31.94 -3.40 -21.55
CA THR A 230 31.36 -2.64 -20.43
C THR A 230 30.59 -1.40 -20.90
N ALA A 231 29.49 -1.08 -20.23
CA ALA A 231 28.82 0.21 -20.32
C ALA A 231 29.40 1.23 -19.31
N ARG A 232 30.24 0.76 -18.36
CA ARG A 232 30.79 1.56 -17.24
C ARG A 232 32.31 1.58 -17.21
N PRO A 233 32.98 2.23 -18.17
CA PRO A 233 34.44 2.29 -18.18
C PRO A 233 35.04 2.98 -16.95
N GLU A 234 34.30 3.83 -16.27
CA GLU A 234 34.71 4.50 -15.04
C GLU A 234 34.96 3.55 -13.84
N THR A 235 34.45 2.34 -13.87
CA THR A 235 34.69 1.35 -12.80
C THR A 235 35.99 0.55 -13.03
N LYS A 236 36.58 0.60 -14.20
CA LYS A 236 37.65 -0.31 -14.66
C LYS A 236 39.05 -0.04 -14.10
N PHE A 237 39.20 0.94 -13.21
CA PHE A 237 40.50 1.20 -12.53
C PHE A 237 40.87 0.10 -11.52
N GLY A 238 39.90 -0.61 -10.98
CA GLY A 238 40.10 -1.69 -10.00
C GLY A 238 40.14 -3.09 -10.61
N ASP A 239 40.19 -3.22 -11.93
CA ASP A 239 40.16 -4.50 -12.62
C ASP A 239 41.45 -5.32 -12.32
N LYS A 240 41.33 -6.28 -11.42
CA LYS A 240 42.37 -7.24 -11.01
C LYS A 240 41.98 -8.68 -11.35
N TYR A 241 40.75 -8.91 -11.73
CA TYR A 241 40.20 -10.25 -11.96
C TYR A 241 39.48 -10.29 -13.30
N ILE A 242 39.75 -11.35 -14.06
CA ILE A 242 39.01 -11.69 -15.28
C ILE A 242 38.22 -12.97 -15.01
N VAL A 243 36.90 -12.87 -15.15
CA VAL A 243 35.99 -13.98 -14.90
C VAL A 243 35.54 -14.57 -16.22
N VAL A 244 35.59 -15.89 -16.31
CA VAL A 244 35.16 -16.66 -17.49
C VAL A 244 34.40 -17.91 -17.02
N ASN A 245 33.42 -18.34 -17.78
CA ASN A 245 32.66 -19.53 -17.45
C ASN A 245 33.55 -20.78 -17.55
N PRO A 246 33.53 -21.69 -16.55
CA PRO A 246 34.32 -22.91 -16.56
C PRO A 246 34.04 -23.81 -17.77
N ASN A 247 32.82 -23.75 -18.32
CA ASN A 247 32.35 -24.55 -19.45
C ASN A 247 32.53 -23.88 -20.82
N ASP A 248 33.06 -22.65 -20.87
CA ASP A 248 33.31 -21.93 -22.13
C ASP A 248 34.62 -22.43 -22.80
N ALA A 249 34.47 -23.13 -23.90
CA ALA A 249 35.58 -23.70 -24.66
C ALA A 249 36.60 -22.66 -25.15
N ARG A 250 36.16 -21.40 -25.40
CA ARG A 250 37.03 -20.29 -25.85
C ARG A 250 38.15 -19.97 -24.87
N TYR A 251 37.91 -20.22 -23.59
CA TYR A 251 38.80 -19.90 -22.47
C TYR A 251 39.34 -21.14 -21.76
N SER A 252 39.25 -22.33 -22.39
CA SER A 252 39.73 -23.60 -21.82
C SER A 252 41.24 -23.62 -21.55
N ALA A 253 42.03 -22.85 -22.33
CA ALA A 253 43.46 -22.75 -22.14
C ALA A 253 43.90 -22.00 -20.85
N PHE A 254 43.00 -21.27 -20.20
CA PHE A 254 43.30 -20.51 -18.99
C PHE A 254 42.85 -21.27 -17.75
N SER A 255 43.76 -21.39 -16.77
CA SER A 255 43.47 -22.05 -15.50
C SER A 255 42.96 -21.07 -14.46
N HIS A 256 42.10 -21.55 -13.54
CA HIS A 256 41.70 -20.78 -12.35
C HIS A 256 42.92 -20.41 -11.51
N GLY A 257 43.03 -19.14 -11.10
CA GLY A 257 44.17 -18.60 -10.35
C GLY A 257 45.38 -18.22 -11.23
N GLN A 258 45.31 -18.42 -12.56
CA GLN A 258 46.39 -18.03 -13.46
C GLN A 258 46.55 -16.53 -13.46
N GLN A 259 47.81 -16.04 -13.31
CA GLN A 259 48.16 -14.64 -13.35
C GLN A 259 48.64 -14.24 -14.75
N ILE A 260 48.28 -13.04 -15.19
CA ILE A 260 48.59 -12.48 -16.51
C ILE A 260 48.97 -11.02 -16.33
N GLU A 261 50.20 -10.68 -16.75
CA GLU A 261 50.68 -9.29 -16.81
C GLU A 261 50.13 -8.61 -18.07
N LEU A 262 49.52 -7.45 -17.93
CA LEU A 262 48.97 -6.71 -19.07
C LEU A 262 49.01 -5.20 -18.85
N GLU A 263 48.95 -4.44 -19.95
CA GLU A 263 48.83 -2.98 -19.92
C GLU A 263 47.35 -2.61 -19.72
N TRP A 264 47.09 -1.65 -18.83
CA TRP A 264 45.74 -1.17 -18.53
C TRP A 264 45.69 0.36 -18.45
N ILE A 265 44.61 0.93 -17.86
CA ILE A 265 44.33 2.38 -17.85
C ILE A 265 45.50 3.19 -17.31
N ASN A 266 46.00 2.85 -16.10
CA ASN A 266 47.06 3.59 -15.41
C ASN A 266 48.43 2.90 -15.46
N GLY A 267 48.66 1.97 -16.38
CA GLY A 267 49.91 1.22 -16.51
C GLY A 267 49.73 -0.28 -16.43
N ARG A 268 50.80 -1.01 -16.14
CA ARG A 268 50.75 -2.48 -16.03
C ARG A 268 50.01 -2.93 -14.78
N VAL A 269 49.17 -3.96 -14.95
CA VAL A 269 48.46 -4.65 -13.90
C VAL A 269 48.64 -6.17 -14.02
N THR A 270 48.55 -6.86 -12.91
CA THR A 270 48.50 -8.34 -12.86
C THR A 270 47.05 -8.76 -12.71
N ALA A 271 46.47 -9.38 -13.73
CA ALA A 271 45.11 -9.91 -13.69
C ALA A 271 45.14 -11.40 -13.30
N THR A 272 44.19 -11.81 -12.46
CA THR A 272 44.01 -13.22 -12.09
C THR A 272 42.75 -13.78 -12.74
N VAL A 273 42.88 -14.94 -13.38
CA VAL A 273 41.74 -15.63 -14.02
C VAL A 273 40.90 -16.35 -12.97
N ILE A 274 39.61 -16.09 -12.97
CA ILE A 274 38.59 -16.74 -12.11
C ILE A 274 37.64 -17.54 -12.99
N LYS A 275 37.47 -18.81 -12.67
CA LYS A 275 36.44 -19.66 -13.30
C LYS A 275 35.17 -19.60 -12.44
N ASP A 276 34.08 -18.99 -12.96
CA ASP A 276 32.80 -18.87 -12.26
C ASP A 276 31.64 -18.91 -13.26
N GLU A 277 30.59 -19.67 -12.90
CA GLU A 277 29.40 -19.86 -13.75
C GLU A 277 28.55 -18.59 -13.89
N ALA A 278 28.76 -17.57 -13.06
CA ALA A 278 28.10 -16.27 -13.18
C ALA A 278 28.50 -15.50 -14.45
N SER A 279 29.63 -15.84 -15.09
CA SER A 279 29.96 -15.33 -16.42
C SER A 279 29.14 -16.05 -17.48
N ASP A 280 28.23 -15.33 -18.14
CA ASP A 280 27.39 -15.88 -19.20
C ASP A 280 28.18 -15.87 -20.55
N PRO A 281 28.42 -17.05 -21.15
CA PRO A 281 29.11 -17.16 -22.45
C PRO A 281 28.41 -16.45 -23.61
N GLU A 282 27.10 -16.21 -23.50
CA GLU A 282 26.28 -15.57 -24.54
C GLU A 282 26.30 -14.03 -24.46
N ILE A 283 26.77 -13.47 -23.34
CA ILE A 283 26.84 -12.01 -23.16
C ILE A 283 28.21 -11.48 -23.54
N GLY A 284 28.22 -10.57 -24.50
CA GLY A 284 29.47 -9.92 -25.00
C GLY A 284 30.46 -10.94 -25.53
N THR A 285 31.66 -11.02 -24.91
CA THR A 285 32.70 -11.99 -25.26
C THR A 285 32.74 -13.21 -24.38
N GLY A 286 31.85 -13.31 -23.37
CA GLY A 286 31.88 -14.36 -22.34
C GLY A 286 33.03 -14.20 -21.33
N ALA A 287 33.85 -13.13 -21.45
CA ALA A 287 34.86 -12.76 -20.48
C ALA A 287 34.53 -11.39 -19.89
N MET A 288 34.53 -11.28 -18.56
CA MET A 288 34.23 -10.03 -17.87
C MET A 288 35.24 -9.71 -16.80
N THR A 289 35.63 -8.45 -16.66
CA THR A 289 36.33 -7.98 -15.46
C THR A 289 35.31 -7.60 -14.39
N ILE A 290 35.66 -7.79 -13.13
CA ILE A 290 34.76 -7.52 -12.01
C ILE A 290 35.23 -6.35 -11.16
N THR A 291 34.25 -5.60 -10.67
CA THR A 291 34.44 -4.47 -9.76
C THR A 291 33.55 -4.67 -8.52
N PRO A 292 33.98 -5.52 -7.56
CA PRO A 292 33.13 -6.03 -6.48
C PRO A 292 32.54 -4.96 -5.56
N TRP A 293 33.11 -3.75 -5.52
CA TRP A 293 32.57 -2.64 -4.73
C TRP A 293 31.33 -1.99 -5.35
N HIS A 294 31.17 -2.09 -6.68
CA HIS A 294 30.19 -1.30 -7.45
C HIS A 294 29.21 -2.17 -8.26
N SER A 295 29.16 -3.47 -8.01
CA SER A 295 28.25 -4.41 -8.66
C SER A 295 27.89 -5.56 -7.71
N VAL A 296 26.60 -5.83 -7.55
CA VAL A 296 26.11 -6.92 -6.68
C VAL A 296 26.62 -8.27 -7.18
N VAL A 297 26.56 -8.55 -8.48
CA VAL A 297 27.03 -9.81 -9.08
C VAL A 297 28.54 -9.97 -8.85
N ASP A 298 29.32 -8.92 -9.05
CA ASP A 298 30.77 -8.95 -8.85
C ASP A 298 31.13 -9.12 -7.38
N PHE A 299 30.33 -8.54 -6.47
CA PHE A 299 30.45 -8.75 -5.03
C PHE A 299 30.25 -10.20 -4.64
N GLU A 300 29.21 -10.86 -5.17
CA GLU A 300 28.94 -12.27 -4.92
C GLU A 300 30.07 -13.19 -5.42
N ILE A 301 30.61 -12.90 -6.62
CA ILE A 301 31.79 -13.62 -7.13
C ILE A 301 32.98 -13.44 -6.20
N ALA A 302 33.21 -12.20 -5.74
CA ALA A 302 34.31 -11.90 -4.82
C ALA A 302 34.16 -12.59 -3.46
N GLU A 303 32.92 -12.71 -2.93
CA GLU A 303 32.63 -13.48 -1.71
C GLU A 303 32.95 -14.97 -1.88
N ARG A 304 32.46 -15.59 -2.98
CA ARG A 304 32.67 -17.02 -3.26
C ARG A 304 34.15 -17.39 -3.36
N HIS A 305 34.92 -16.51 -4.00
CA HIS A 305 36.35 -16.74 -4.26
C HIS A 305 37.30 -16.01 -3.30
N LYS A 306 36.75 -15.29 -2.28
CA LYS A 306 37.51 -14.51 -1.28
C LYS A 306 38.47 -13.52 -1.91
N LEU A 307 37.99 -12.76 -2.92
CA LEU A 307 38.75 -11.79 -3.67
C LEU A 307 38.77 -10.42 -2.98
N ASP A 308 39.83 -9.64 -3.27
CA ASP A 308 39.92 -8.24 -2.85
C ASP A 308 38.82 -7.40 -3.48
N ARG A 309 38.38 -6.37 -2.74
CA ARG A 309 37.37 -5.43 -3.17
C ARG A 309 37.93 -4.02 -3.07
N GLU A 310 38.05 -3.34 -4.20
CA GLU A 310 38.61 -2.01 -4.29
C GLU A 310 37.53 -0.97 -4.57
N GLN A 311 37.45 0.07 -3.72
CA GLN A 311 36.53 1.16 -3.92
C GLN A 311 37.09 2.13 -4.96
N ILE A 312 36.31 2.44 -5.98
CA ILE A 312 36.71 3.31 -7.10
C ILE A 312 35.94 4.63 -7.09
N ILE A 313 34.67 4.56 -6.66
CA ILE A 313 33.73 5.66 -6.68
C ILE A 313 33.30 5.94 -5.23
N ASP A 314 33.34 7.22 -4.82
CA ASP A 314 32.92 7.64 -3.50
C ASP A 314 31.38 7.74 -3.38
N LYS A 315 30.91 8.04 -2.18
CA LYS A 315 29.46 8.21 -1.90
C LYS A 315 28.80 9.38 -2.64
N TYR A 316 29.57 10.28 -3.26
CA TYR A 316 29.08 11.41 -4.06
C TYR A 316 29.10 11.13 -5.58
N GLY A 317 29.46 9.92 -5.99
CA GLY A 317 29.60 9.54 -7.39
C GLY A 317 30.83 10.12 -8.05
N LYS A 318 31.91 10.36 -7.30
CA LYS A 318 33.19 10.87 -7.78
C LYS A 318 34.29 9.81 -7.70
N LEU A 319 35.25 9.88 -8.63
CA LEU A 319 36.37 8.97 -8.69
C LEU A 319 37.36 9.21 -7.57
N LEU A 320 37.84 8.13 -6.94
CA LEU A 320 38.84 8.09 -5.89
C LEU A 320 40.28 8.12 -6.42
N PRO A 321 41.32 8.25 -5.57
CA PRO A 321 42.73 8.36 -5.97
C PRO A 321 43.23 7.25 -6.89
N ILE A 322 42.69 6.05 -6.85
CA ILE A 322 43.02 4.94 -7.76
C ILE A 322 42.81 5.32 -9.25
N ALA A 323 41.91 6.26 -9.52
CA ALA A 323 41.65 6.74 -10.87
C ALA A 323 42.76 7.67 -11.42
N GLY A 324 43.77 8.01 -10.63
CA GLY A 324 44.92 8.83 -11.04
C GLY A 324 44.51 10.24 -11.48
N GLU A 325 44.76 10.61 -12.71
CA GLU A 325 44.45 11.94 -13.26
C GLU A 325 42.94 12.28 -13.28
N PHE A 326 42.07 11.30 -13.11
CA PHE A 326 40.61 11.47 -13.10
C PHE A 326 40.03 11.63 -11.70
N VAL A 327 40.85 11.66 -10.65
CA VAL A 327 40.43 11.80 -9.26
C VAL A 327 39.54 13.02 -9.06
N GLY A 328 38.43 12.86 -8.33
CA GLY A 328 37.47 13.92 -8.00
C GLY A 328 36.48 14.29 -9.12
N LEU A 329 36.67 13.77 -10.35
CA LEU A 329 35.68 13.94 -11.42
C LEU A 329 34.44 13.10 -11.14
N LYS A 330 33.27 13.59 -11.56
CA LYS A 330 32.05 12.76 -11.57
C LYS A 330 32.19 11.66 -12.62
N ILE A 331 31.63 10.50 -12.33
CA ILE A 331 31.68 9.32 -13.21
C ILE A 331 31.23 9.63 -14.63
N THR A 332 30.16 10.42 -14.80
CA THR A 332 29.61 10.82 -16.10
C THR A 332 30.57 11.74 -16.89
N GLU A 333 31.33 12.58 -16.20
CA GLU A 333 32.29 13.50 -16.80
C GLU A 333 33.62 12.80 -17.19
N ALA A 334 33.98 11.78 -16.39
CA ALA A 334 35.22 11.03 -16.58
C ALA A 334 35.12 10.00 -17.72
N ARG A 335 33.95 9.45 -17.98
CA ARG A 335 33.74 8.29 -18.89
C ARG A 335 34.37 8.45 -20.25
N GLU A 336 34.05 9.51 -20.97
CA GLU A 336 34.56 9.74 -22.31
C GLU A 336 36.09 9.99 -22.29
N GLN A 337 36.63 10.63 -21.27
CA GLN A 337 38.06 10.88 -21.11
C GLN A 337 38.84 9.57 -20.87
N ILE A 338 38.28 8.65 -20.10
CA ILE A 338 38.85 7.31 -19.85
C ILE A 338 38.88 6.51 -21.14
N VAL A 339 37.79 6.52 -21.90
CA VAL A 339 37.69 5.84 -23.19
C VAL A 339 38.75 6.39 -24.18
N GLU A 340 38.94 7.72 -24.23
CA GLU A 340 39.93 8.34 -25.09
C GLU A 340 41.37 7.96 -24.67
N LYS A 341 41.65 7.85 -23.39
CA LYS A 341 42.96 7.36 -22.88
C LYS A 341 43.21 5.92 -23.32
N LEU A 342 42.21 5.03 -23.20
CA LEU A 342 42.32 3.64 -23.66
C LEU A 342 42.44 3.56 -25.18
N ARG A 343 41.79 4.42 -25.95
CA ARG A 343 41.96 4.54 -27.42
C ARG A 343 43.38 4.91 -27.78
N LYS A 344 43.97 5.92 -27.13
CA LYS A 344 45.36 6.33 -27.36
C LYS A 344 46.38 5.24 -27.02
N LYS A 345 46.06 4.36 -26.08
CA LYS A 345 46.88 3.17 -25.75
C LYS A 345 46.66 2.00 -26.72
N GLY A 346 45.76 2.11 -27.69
CA GLY A 346 45.44 1.02 -28.62
C GLY A 346 44.62 -0.12 -27.98
N LEU A 347 43.99 0.13 -26.85
CA LEU A 347 43.22 -0.86 -26.11
C LEU A 347 41.72 -0.83 -26.40
N LEU A 348 41.20 0.17 -27.11
CA LEU A 348 39.83 0.22 -27.55
C LEU A 348 39.65 -0.62 -28.82
N VAL A 349 38.80 -1.66 -28.73
CA VAL A 349 38.53 -2.60 -29.84
C VAL A 349 37.32 -2.16 -30.65
N ASN A 350 36.22 -1.83 -29.99
CA ASN A 350 34.97 -1.46 -30.63
C ASN A 350 34.09 -0.60 -29.71
N ILE A 351 33.14 0.14 -30.29
CA ILE A 351 32.08 0.85 -29.60
C ILE A 351 30.75 0.48 -30.25
N GLU A 352 29.84 -0.02 -29.47
CA GLU A 352 28.43 -0.18 -29.85
C GLU A 352 27.69 1.08 -29.44
N GLU A 353 27.31 1.93 -30.42
CA GLU A 353 26.74 3.27 -30.17
C GLU A 353 25.30 3.26 -29.71
N ASN A 354 24.56 2.16 -29.86
CA ASN A 354 23.13 2.06 -29.61
C ASN A 354 22.78 0.92 -28.65
N TYR A 355 23.61 0.72 -27.65
CA TYR A 355 23.32 -0.30 -26.61
C TYR A 355 22.16 0.14 -25.73
N ILE A 356 21.12 -0.68 -25.72
CA ILE A 356 19.91 -0.44 -24.89
C ILE A 356 20.00 -1.30 -23.65
N HIS A 357 19.97 -0.69 -22.50
CA HIS A 357 19.95 -1.39 -21.21
C HIS A 357 19.11 -0.64 -20.18
N ASN A 358 18.72 -1.34 -19.13
CA ASN A 358 18.03 -0.74 -18.00
C ASN A 358 19.06 -0.26 -16.97
N ILE A 359 18.93 1.00 -16.55
CA ILE A 359 19.67 1.54 -15.42
C ILE A 359 18.77 1.62 -14.18
N SER A 360 19.35 1.36 -13.03
CA SER A 360 18.70 1.52 -11.74
C SER A 360 18.76 2.98 -11.30
N THR A 361 17.63 3.62 -11.08
CA THR A 361 17.55 5.00 -10.59
C THR A 361 16.75 5.07 -9.30
N ALA A 362 17.09 6.01 -8.43
CA ALA A 362 16.36 6.26 -7.19
C ALA A 362 15.03 6.97 -7.47
N GLU A 363 13.91 6.40 -7.06
CA GLU A 363 12.56 6.95 -7.33
C GLU A 363 12.41 8.41 -6.88
N ARG A 364 13.00 8.78 -5.74
CA ARG A 364 12.84 10.10 -5.11
C ARG A 364 13.68 11.19 -5.73
N THR A 365 14.91 10.85 -6.10
CA THR A 365 15.91 11.83 -6.58
C THR A 365 16.15 11.78 -8.08
N GLY A 366 15.78 10.67 -8.74
CA GLY A 366 16.06 10.37 -10.12
C GLY A 366 17.55 10.12 -10.41
N ALA A 367 18.38 10.01 -9.38
CA ALA A 367 19.82 9.73 -9.54
C ALA A 367 20.04 8.27 -9.88
N THR A 368 21.05 7.99 -10.71
CA THR A 368 21.54 6.62 -10.93
C THR A 368 22.08 6.07 -9.61
N ILE A 369 21.60 4.88 -9.23
CA ILE A 369 22.05 4.18 -8.04
C ILE A 369 23.48 3.72 -8.23
N GLU A 370 24.32 3.97 -7.23
CA GLU A 370 25.69 3.48 -7.17
C GLU A 370 25.81 2.42 -6.07
N PRO A 371 25.90 1.13 -6.39
CA PRO A 371 26.15 0.12 -5.38
C PRO A 371 27.44 0.42 -4.61
N GLN A 372 27.37 0.32 -3.27
CA GLN A 372 28.49 0.61 -2.37
C GLN A 372 28.58 -0.46 -1.29
N ILE A 373 29.79 -0.88 -0.93
CA ILE A 373 29.99 -1.67 0.28
C ILE A 373 30.09 -0.71 1.47
N MET A 374 29.10 -0.78 2.35
CA MET A 374 29.00 0.12 3.49
C MET A 374 28.62 -0.63 4.76
N GLU A 375 29.05 -0.11 5.90
CA GLU A 375 28.61 -0.61 7.19
C GLU A 375 27.19 -0.11 7.45
N GLN A 376 26.24 -1.06 7.58
CA GLN A 376 24.81 -0.79 7.74
C GLN A 376 24.20 -1.74 8.76
N TRP A 377 22.98 -1.45 9.19
CA TRP A 377 22.18 -2.34 10.03
C TRP A 377 21.30 -3.24 9.17
N PHE A 378 21.28 -4.54 9.52
CA PHE A 378 20.56 -5.56 8.77
C PHE A 378 19.72 -6.44 9.68
N VAL A 379 18.60 -6.95 9.15
CA VAL A 379 17.83 -8.07 9.70
C VAL A 379 18.27 -9.35 9.00
N ALA A 380 18.82 -10.30 9.77
CA ALA A 380 19.25 -11.62 9.28
C ALA A 380 18.03 -12.54 9.08
N VAL A 381 17.66 -12.81 7.83
CA VAL A 381 16.43 -13.55 7.51
C VAL A 381 16.61 -15.07 7.52
N ASP A 382 17.85 -15.55 7.36
CA ASP A 382 18.23 -16.98 7.35
C ASP A 382 18.79 -17.48 8.70
N LYS A 383 18.87 -16.60 9.70
CA LYS A 383 19.30 -16.99 11.04
C LYS A 383 18.18 -17.70 11.79
N LYS A 384 18.48 -18.85 12.39
CA LYS A 384 17.53 -19.61 13.21
C LYS A 384 17.31 -18.96 14.56
N ILE A 385 16.05 -18.83 14.93
CA ILE A 385 15.59 -18.36 16.23
C ILE A 385 14.53 -19.32 16.78
N THR A 386 14.26 -19.25 18.07
CA THR A 386 13.25 -20.08 18.73
C THR A 386 12.15 -19.20 19.29
N LEU A 387 10.91 -19.44 18.86
CA LEU A 387 9.75 -18.73 19.38
C LEU A 387 9.34 -19.32 20.75
N THR A 388 8.96 -18.46 21.68
CA THR A 388 8.43 -18.85 22.99
C THR A 388 6.98 -19.31 22.95
N GLN A 389 6.23 -18.82 21.95
CA GLN A 389 4.81 -19.16 21.71
C GLN A 389 4.53 -19.13 20.21
N SER A 390 3.54 -19.89 19.76
CA SER A 390 3.02 -19.81 18.39
C SER A 390 1.59 -20.32 18.32
N THR A 391 0.77 -19.62 17.52
CA THR A 391 -0.56 -20.10 17.10
C THR A 391 -0.59 -20.43 15.61
N MET A 392 0.57 -20.31 14.91
CA MET A 392 0.69 -20.57 13.48
C MET A 392 0.72 -22.07 13.21
N THR A 393 -0.08 -22.52 12.25
CA THR A 393 -0.16 -23.94 11.85
C THR A 393 1.19 -24.44 11.35
N GLY A 394 1.68 -25.53 11.95
CA GLY A 394 2.97 -26.15 11.60
C GLY A 394 4.20 -25.48 12.20
N ILE A 395 4.03 -24.44 13.04
CA ILE A 395 5.10 -23.80 13.80
C ILE A 395 4.95 -24.15 15.30
N THR A 396 5.90 -24.93 15.80
CA THR A 396 5.91 -25.36 17.21
C THR A 396 6.85 -24.47 18.04
N ALA A 397 6.34 -23.91 19.13
CA ALA A 397 7.16 -23.17 20.10
C ALA A 397 8.31 -24.07 20.63
N GLY A 398 9.50 -23.51 20.87
CA GLY A 398 10.68 -24.24 21.28
C GLY A 398 11.49 -24.88 20.13
N THR A 399 10.97 -24.89 18.91
CA THR A 399 11.69 -25.38 17.73
C THR A 399 12.36 -24.21 16.99
N PRO A 400 13.61 -24.37 16.50
CA PRO A 400 14.31 -23.32 15.75
C PRO A 400 13.80 -23.19 14.33
N TYR A 401 13.43 -21.95 13.92
CA TYR A 401 13.03 -21.57 12.56
C TYR A 401 13.78 -20.33 12.12
N THR A 402 13.95 -20.16 10.81
CA THR A 402 14.35 -18.88 10.20
C THR A 402 13.13 -17.97 10.02
N LEU A 403 13.36 -16.65 9.86
CA LEU A 403 12.27 -15.73 9.52
C LEU A 403 11.62 -16.11 8.18
N LYS A 404 12.39 -16.55 7.19
CA LYS A 404 11.89 -17.05 5.90
C LYS A 404 10.97 -18.26 6.04
N GLU A 405 11.33 -19.21 6.89
CA GLU A 405 10.49 -20.39 7.19
C GLU A 405 9.16 -19.99 7.82
N LEU A 406 9.17 -19.05 8.79
CA LEU A 406 7.95 -18.51 9.41
C LEU A 406 7.05 -17.82 8.39
N MET A 407 7.62 -16.93 7.55
CA MET A 407 6.90 -16.20 6.52
C MET A 407 6.27 -17.12 5.47
N ASN A 408 7.02 -18.12 5.00
CA ASN A 408 6.52 -19.12 4.06
C ASN A 408 5.41 -19.96 4.66
N GLN A 409 5.57 -20.42 5.90
CA GLN A 409 4.60 -21.28 6.57
C GLN A 409 3.27 -20.58 6.79
N ALA A 410 3.26 -19.28 7.14
CA ALA A 410 2.06 -18.51 7.35
C ALA A 410 1.10 -18.51 6.12
N VAL A 411 1.66 -18.54 4.91
CA VAL A 411 0.87 -18.57 3.66
C VAL A 411 0.69 -19.99 3.13
N ALA A 412 1.69 -20.86 3.28
CA ALA A 412 1.62 -22.24 2.80
C ALA A 412 0.60 -23.08 3.57
N SER A 413 0.47 -22.87 4.89
CA SER A 413 -0.53 -23.54 5.74
C SER A 413 -1.98 -23.14 5.43
N GLY A 414 -2.19 -21.96 4.82
CA GLY A 414 -3.49 -21.36 4.64
C GLY A 414 -3.97 -20.52 5.84
N ASP A 415 -3.14 -20.32 6.87
CA ASP A 415 -3.44 -19.38 7.97
C ASP A 415 -3.69 -17.98 7.43
N ILE A 416 -2.90 -17.57 6.43
CA ILE A 416 -3.17 -16.38 5.62
C ILE A 416 -3.75 -16.82 4.28
N SER A 417 -5.01 -16.47 4.03
CA SER A 417 -5.67 -16.65 2.74
C SER A 417 -5.30 -15.51 1.79
N MET A 418 -4.71 -15.83 0.64
CA MET A 418 -4.56 -14.90 -0.48
C MET A 418 -5.58 -15.23 -1.55
N SER A 419 -6.43 -14.28 -1.90
CA SER A 419 -7.55 -14.49 -2.81
C SER A 419 -7.14 -14.83 -4.25
N GLN A 420 -5.92 -14.47 -4.66
CA GLN A 420 -5.42 -14.71 -6.01
C GLN A 420 -4.15 -15.57 -5.96
N GLU A 421 -4.22 -16.76 -6.56
CA GLU A 421 -3.13 -17.74 -6.57
C GLU A 421 -1.84 -17.20 -7.23
N GLY A 422 -1.96 -16.30 -8.22
CA GLY A 422 -0.79 -15.64 -8.84
C GLY A 422 0.04 -14.85 -7.84
N PHE A 423 -0.60 -14.05 -6.99
CA PHE A 423 0.10 -13.26 -5.97
C PHE A 423 0.67 -14.13 -4.84
N LYS A 424 0.01 -15.24 -4.51
CA LYS A 424 0.57 -16.23 -3.59
C LYS A 424 1.90 -16.80 -4.09
N LYS A 425 1.98 -17.16 -5.37
CA LYS A 425 3.22 -17.64 -6.00
C LYS A 425 4.30 -16.56 -6.01
N THR A 426 3.94 -15.31 -6.34
CA THR A 426 4.86 -14.17 -6.31
C THR A 426 5.41 -13.94 -4.90
N TYR A 427 4.57 -13.99 -3.87
CA TYR A 427 4.98 -13.85 -2.47
C TYR A 427 5.98 -14.95 -2.07
N ILE A 428 5.66 -16.22 -2.33
CA ILE A 428 6.54 -17.35 -1.98
C ILE A 428 7.88 -17.25 -2.70
N HIS A 429 7.86 -16.95 -4.01
CA HIS A 429 9.09 -16.79 -4.80
C HIS A 429 9.97 -15.67 -4.25
N TRP A 430 9.37 -14.53 -3.87
CA TRP A 430 10.11 -13.42 -3.29
C TRP A 430 10.75 -13.80 -1.95
N ILE A 431 10.03 -14.48 -1.04
CA ILE A 431 10.57 -14.95 0.24
C ILE A 431 11.76 -15.90 0.04
N GLN A 432 11.67 -16.83 -0.92
CA GLN A 432 12.76 -17.77 -1.20
C GLN A 432 14.07 -17.07 -1.59
N ASN A 433 13.95 -15.95 -2.31
CA ASN A 433 15.08 -15.15 -2.77
C ASN A 433 15.39 -13.94 -1.86
N LEU A 434 14.74 -13.83 -0.72
CA LEU A 434 14.94 -12.72 0.20
C LEU A 434 16.35 -12.78 0.81
N HIS A 435 17.09 -11.67 0.69
CA HIS A 435 18.36 -11.44 1.37
C HIS A 435 18.18 -10.71 2.70
N ASP A 436 19.26 -10.59 3.49
CA ASP A 436 19.23 -9.79 4.71
C ASP A 436 18.77 -8.37 4.42
N TRP A 437 17.81 -7.90 5.18
CA TRP A 437 17.15 -6.62 4.96
C TRP A 437 17.96 -5.46 5.57
N CYS A 438 18.46 -4.53 4.75
CA CYS A 438 19.10 -3.31 5.18
C CYS A 438 18.06 -2.34 5.77
N ILE A 439 18.16 -2.06 7.08
CA ILE A 439 17.17 -1.27 7.82
C ILE A 439 17.65 0.14 8.20
N SER A 440 18.89 0.52 7.93
CA SER A 440 19.42 1.85 8.26
C SER A 440 19.33 2.81 7.08
N ARG A 441 19.01 4.08 7.37
CA ARG A 441 18.92 5.18 6.41
C ARG A 441 19.66 6.40 6.96
N GLN A 442 20.45 7.07 6.10
CA GLN A 442 21.28 8.23 6.45
C GLN A 442 20.51 9.55 6.26
N ILE A 443 19.21 9.52 6.51
CA ILE A 443 18.35 10.69 6.58
C ILE A 443 18.19 11.14 8.04
N TRP A 444 17.57 12.30 8.29
CA TRP A 444 17.47 12.86 9.64
C TRP A 444 16.09 12.74 10.25
N PHE A 445 15.06 12.64 9.42
CA PHE A 445 13.68 12.46 9.84
C PHE A 445 13.28 10.98 9.81
N GLY A 446 12.80 10.45 10.93
CA GLY A 446 12.42 9.05 11.09
C GLY A 446 12.68 8.54 12.51
N HIS A 447 12.48 7.25 12.72
CA HIS A 447 12.79 6.58 13.98
C HIS A 447 14.30 6.38 14.11
N ARG A 448 14.95 7.08 15.03
CA ARG A 448 16.38 6.90 15.26
C ARG A 448 16.67 5.48 15.75
N ILE A 449 17.75 4.90 15.27
CA ILE A 449 18.21 3.60 15.71
C ILE A 449 18.52 3.65 17.21
N PRO A 450 17.92 2.76 18.03
CA PRO A 450 18.02 2.82 19.49
C PRO A 450 19.32 2.14 19.99
N VAL A 451 20.44 2.61 19.46
CA VAL A 451 21.79 2.18 19.82
C VAL A 451 22.63 3.42 20.16
N TRP A 452 23.40 3.32 21.23
CA TRP A 452 24.29 4.40 21.70
C TRP A 452 25.72 3.87 21.82
N TYR A 453 26.66 4.75 21.58
CA TYR A 453 28.10 4.49 21.60
C TYR A 453 28.78 5.36 22.63
N ARG A 454 29.75 4.77 23.35
CA ARG A 454 30.68 5.46 24.23
C ARG A 454 32.08 4.86 24.06
N GLY A 455 32.89 5.48 23.19
CA GLY A 455 34.14 4.88 22.76
C GLY A 455 33.92 3.53 22.07
N THR A 456 34.37 2.43 22.67
CA THR A 456 34.14 1.06 22.17
C THR A 456 32.91 0.39 22.77
N GLU A 457 32.26 1.00 23.73
CA GLU A 457 31.05 0.45 24.36
C GLU A 457 29.83 0.70 23.47
N ILE A 458 28.96 -0.31 23.36
CA ILE A 458 27.73 -0.27 22.60
C ILE A 458 26.58 -0.61 23.55
N TYR A 459 25.58 0.27 23.60
CA TYR A 459 24.35 0.06 24.35
C TYR A 459 23.16 0.04 23.37
N CYS A 460 22.34 -1.01 23.43
CA CYS A 460 21.08 -1.12 22.70
C CYS A 460 19.92 -1.20 23.70
N GLY A 461 19.02 -0.23 23.67
CA GLY A 461 17.92 -0.12 24.62
C GLY A 461 16.77 0.76 24.10
N VAL A 462 15.59 0.64 24.71
CA VAL A 462 14.42 1.47 24.35
C VAL A 462 14.62 2.92 24.78
N THR A 463 15.34 3.14 25.87
CA THR A 463 15.67 4.46 26.41
C THR A 463 17.18 4.66 26.39
N ALA A 464 17.60 5.93 26.32
CA ALA A 464 19.01 6.27 26.40
C ALA A 464 19.64 5.76 27.71
N PRO A 465 20.91 5.31 27.69
CA PRO A 465 21.63 4.95 28.90
C PRO A 465 21.89 6.18 29.78
N ALA A 466 22.16 5.96 31.05
CA ALA A 466 22.51 7.03 31.97
C ALA A 466 23.90 7.62 31.66
N GLY A 467 24.06 8.95 31.77
CA GLY A 467 25.29 9.69 31.50
C GLY A 467 25.23 10.49 30.19
N ASP A 468 25.95 11.60 30.14
CA ASP A 468 25.90 12.58 29.03
C ASP A 468 26.93 12.30 27.94
N ASP A 469 27.74 11.26 28.06
CA ASP A 469 28.83 10.89 27.16
C ASP A 469 28.47 9.79 26.14
N TRP A 470 27.18 9.48 26.02
CA TRP A 470 26.65 8.53 25.03
C TRP A 470 26.16 9.23 23.78
N GLU A 471 26.62 8.80 22.62
CA GLU A 471 26.16 9.27 21.32
C GLU A 471 25.21 8.26 20.71
N GLN A 472 23.99 8.69 20.37
CA GLN A 472 23.04 7.82 19.68
C GLN A 472 23.43 7.67 18.21
N ASP A 473 23.25 6.46 17.66
CA ASP A 473 23.44 6.16 16.24
C ASP A 473 22.81 7.28 15.38
N PRO A 474 23.55 7.87 14.39
CA PRO A 474 23.06 8.98 13.60
C PRO A 474 21.96 8.58 12.60
N ASP A 475 21.87 7.31 12.26
CA ASP A 475 20.94 6.80 11.25
C ASP A 475 19.53 6.64 11.82
N VAL A 476 18.55 6.59 10.92
CA VAL A 476 17.17 6.25 11.23
C VAL A 476 16.81 4.92 10.58
N LEU A 477 15.73 4.31 11.06
CA LEU A 477 15.20 3.08 10.51
C LEU A 477 14.47 3.33 9.18
N ASP A 478 14.50 2.34 8.32
CA ASP A 478 13.66 2.24 7.15
C ASP A 478 12.18 2.41 7.52
N THR A 479 11.42 3.14 6.70
CA THR A 479 9.98 3.33 6.93
C THR A 479 9.21 2.00 6.98
N TRP A 480 9.66 1.00 6.22
CA TRP A 480 9.06 -0.34 6.23
C TRP A 480 9.24 -1.07 7.56
N PHE A 481 10.23 -0.70 8.39
CA PHE A 481 10.40 -1.27 9.72
C PHE A 481 9.27 -0.86 10.67
N SER A 482 8.93 0.42 10.72
CA SER A 482 7.82 0.92 11.54
C SER A 482 6.46 0.48 10.98
N SER A 483 6.28 0.54 9.65
CA SER A 483 5.04 0.15 8.99
C SER A 483 4.76 -1.36 9.09
N ALA A 484 5.79 -2.20 9.25
CA ALA A 484 5.64 -3.64 9.47
C ALA A 484 5.01 -4.01 10.82
N LEU A 485 5.03 -3.11 11.80
CA LEU A 485 4.40 -3.32 13.11
C LEU A 485 2.93 -2.91 13.13
N TRP A 486 2.40 -2.34 12.03
CA TRP A 486 1.14 -1.62 11.97
C TRP A 486 -0.06 -2.40 12.47
N THR A 487 -0.17 -3.70 12.14
CA THR A 487 -1.31 -4.54 12.55
C THR A 487 -1.44 -4.78 14.05
N PHE A 488 -0.38 -4.57 14.83
CA PHE A 488 -0.39 -4.81 16.26
C PHE A 488 0.11 -3.63 17.10
N SER A 489 0.97 -2.76 16.56
CA SER A 489 1.35 -1.52 17.27
C SER A 489 0.18 -0.54 17.40
N THR A 490 -0.72 -0.50 16.41
CA THR A 490 -1.96 0.29 16.46
C THR A 490 -2.96 -0.22 17.50
N LEU A 491 -2.84 -1.48 17.89
CA LEU A 491 -3.64 -2.12 18.93
C LEU A 491 -2.98 -2.09 20.32
N GLY A 492 -1.84 -1.35 20.43
CA GLY A 492 -1.20 -1.03 21.70
C GLY A 492 0.03 -1.85 22.05
N TRP A 493 0.49 -2.79 21.20
CA TRP A 493 1.77 -3.47 21.44
C TRP A 493 2.93 -2.44 21.57
N PRO A 494 3.89 -2.62 22.50
CA PRO A 494 4.26 -3.84 23.23
C PRO A 494 3.41 -4.15 24.48
N GLU A 495 2.48 -3.27 24.85
CA GLU A 495 1.60 -3.53 25.99
C GLU A 495 0.56 -4.61 25.65
N LYS A 496 0.15 -5.38 26.68
CA LYS A 496 -0.91 -6.39 26.55
C LYS A 496 -2.28 -5.74 26.72
N THR A 497 -2.72 -4.98 25.73
CA THR A 497 -3.98 -4.27 25.76
C THR A 497 -5.17 -5.19 25.46
N SER A 498 -6.37 -4.76 25.83
CA SER A 498 -7.63 -5.40 25.45
C SER A 498 -7.82 -5.40 23.92
N ASP A 499 -7.42 -4.29 23.26
CA ASP A 499 -7.53 -4.18 21.81
C ASP A 499 -6.63 -5.20 21.10
N LEU A 500 -5.37 -5.35 21.52
CA LEU A 500 -4.47 -6.36 20.98
C LEU A 500 -5.04 -7.77 21.13
N THR A 501 -5.58 -8.08 22.29
CA THR A 501 -6.14 -9.42 22.57
C THR A 501 -7.43 -9.69 21.76
N THR A 502 -8.25 -8.65 21.54
CA THR A 502 -9.57 -8.78 20.89
C THR A 502 -9.46 -8.74 19.36
N TYR A 503 -8.60 -7.87 18.80
CA TYR A 503 -8.64 -7.51 17.39
C TYR A 503 -7.44 -8.02 16.58
N HIS A 504 -6.41 -8.60 17.22
CA HIS A 504 -5.31 -9.25 16.51
C HIS A 504 -5.48 -10.79 16.53
N PRO A 505 -5.20 -11.49 15.40
CA PRO A 505 -4.88 -10.97 14.08
C PRO A 505 -6.06 -10.24 13.42
N THR A 506 -5.75 -9.24 12.58
CA THR A 506 -6.79 -8.51 11.86
C THR A 506 -7.51 -9.41 10.86
N SER A 507 -8.74 -9.07 10.48
CA SER A 507 -9.56 -9.95 9.62
C SER A 507 -9.15 -9.87 8.16
N PHE A 508 -8.75 -8.67 7.71
CA PHE A 508 -8.61 -8.38 6.29
C PHE A 508 -7.54 -7.32 6.04
N MET A 509 -6.82 -7.47 4.92
CA MET A 509 -5.84 -6.51 4.41
C MET A 509 -6.00 -6.39 2.89
N SER A 510 -6.06 -5.17 2.39
CA SER A 510 -6.23 -4.89 0.95
C SER A 510 -5.16 -3.93 0.44
N PRO A 511 -3.94 -4.40 0.17
CA PRO A 511 -2.88 -3.58 -0.40
C PRO A 511 -2.94 -3.60 -1.93
N ALA A 512 -2.36 -2.58 -2.57
CA ALA A 512 -1.99 -2.66 -3.97
C ALA A 512 -0.89 -3.70 -4.20
N TYR A 513 -0.83 -4.30 -5.40
CA TYR A 513 0.14 -5.35 -5.70
C TYR A 513 1.61 -4.88 -5.58
N GLU A 514 1.88 -3.58 -5.73
CA GLU A 514 3.23 -3.00 -5.65
C GLU A 514 3.87 -3.17 -4.26
N ILE A 515 3.07 -3.23 -3.19
CA ILE A 515 3.56 -3.32 -1.81
C ILE A 515 3.38 -4.71 -1.16
N LEU A 516 3.12 -5.74 -1.97
CA LEU A 516 2.99 -7.12 -1.50
C LEU A 516 4.29 -7.62 -0.84
N SER A 517 5.41 -7.47 -1.53
CA SER A 517 6.72 -7.91 -1.05
C SER A 517 7.29 -7.02 0.05
N LEU A 518 6.93 -5.74 0.04
CA LEU A 518 7.56 -4.72 0.87
C LEU A 518 6.85 -4.52 2.21
N TRP A 519 5.53 -4.49 2.18
CA TRP A 519 4.75 -4.23 3.38
C TRP A 519 4.06 -5.48 3.92
N VAL A 520 3.33 -6.21 3.06
CA VAL A 520 2.60 -7.41 3.50
C VAL A 520 3.56 -8.44 4.08
N SER A 521 4.65 -8.73 3.36
CA SER A 521 5.66 -9.69 3.82
C SER A 521 6.33 -9.25 5.11
N ARG A 522 6.63 -7.95 5.28
CA ARG A 522 7.27 -7.42 6.49
C ARG A 522 6.32 -7.46 7.69
N MET A 523 5.03 -7.22 7.51
CA MET A 523 4.05 -7.42 8.58
C MET A 523 3.98 -8.89 9.03
N VAL A 524 4.04 -9.83 8.09
CA VAL A 524 4.09 -11.26 8.41
C VAL A 524 5.36 -11.60 9.22
N LEU A 525 6.52 -11.08 8.78
CA LEU A 525 7.79 -11.25 9.47
C LEU A 525 7.71 -10.77 10.92
N MET A 526 7.28 -9.53 11.13
CA MET A 526 7.27 -8.89 12.45
C MET A 526 6.24 -9.54 13.39
N SER A 527 5.02 -9.83 12.90
CA SER A 527 3.99 -10.47 13.70
C SER A 527 4.39 -11.90 14.09
N ALA A 528 4.95 -12.68 13.16
CA ALA A 528 5.41 -14.03 13.42
C ALA A 528 6.53 -14.05 14.48
N PHE A 529 7.48 -13.11 14.42
CA PHE A 529 8.58 -13.03 15.38
C PHE A 529 8.11 -12.55 16.75
N HIS A 530 7.41 -11.40 16.82
CA HIS A 530 7.08 -10.77 18.12
C HIS A 530 5.92 -11.43 18.85
N LEU A 531 4.93 -11.95 18.11
CA LEU A 531 3.70 -12.47 18.67
C LEU A 531 3.55 -13.99 18.49
N GLY A 532 4.30 -14.62 17.58
CA GLY A 532 4.06 -16.01 17.19
C GLY A 532 2.72 -16.19 16.48
N GLN A 533 2.21 -15.16 15.81
CA GLN A 533 0.89 -15.11 15.17
C GLN A 533 0.98 -14.53 13.76
N ILE A 534 -0.02 -14.87 12.93
CA ILE A 534 -0.22 -14.16 11.65
C ILE A 534 -0.71 -12.74 11.90
N PRO A 535 -0.38 -11.75 11.05
CA PRO A 535 -0.86 -10.37 11.24
C PRO A 535 -2.31 -10.15 10.81
N PHE A 536 -2.80 -10.92 9.82
CA PHE A 536 -4.13 -10.83 9.23
C PHE A 536 -4.54 -12.18 8.64
N LYS A 537 -5.86 -12.43 8.56
CA LYS A 537 -6.42 -13.70 8.05
C LYS A 537 -6.53 -13.73 6.53
N THR A 538 -6.94 -12.62 5.92
CA THR A 538 -7.19 -12.54 4.46
C THR A 538 -6.43 -11.38 3.85
N VAL A 539 -5.76 -11.62 2.72
CA VAL A 539 -5.14 -10.60 1.87
C VAL A 539 -5.81 -10.60 0.51
N LEU A 540 -6.40 -9.47 0.16
CA LEU A 540 -7.01 -9.22 -1.13
C LEU A 540 -6.20 -8.18 -1.89
N ILE A 541 -5.39 -8.61 -2.82
CA ILE A 541 -4.53 -7.71 -3.61
C ILE A 541 -5.39 -6.99 -4.65
N HIS A 542 -5.33 -5.67 -4.66
CA HIS A 542 -6.02 -4.87 -5.67
C HIS A 542 -5.05 -4.28 -6.71
N GLY A 543 -5.61 -3.96 -7.89
CA GLY A 543 -4.88 -3.27 -8.96
C GLY A 543 -4.76 -1.76 -8.72
N LEU A 544 -4.04 -1.09 -9.59
CA LEU A 544 -3.85 0.35 -9.55
C LEU A 544 -4.96 1.08 -10.30
N VAL A 545 -5.26 2.30 -9.85
CA VAL A 545 -6.10 3.22 -10.62
C VAL A 545 -5.21 3.96 -11.62
N ARG A 546 -5.58 3.88 -12.91
CA ARG A 546 -4.86 4.47 -14.05
C ARG A 546 -5.73 5.47 -14.79
N ASP A 547 -5.11 6.37 -15.53
CA ASP A 547 -5.82 7.29 -16.41
C ASP A 547 -6.47 6.57 -17.62
N LYS A 548 -7.27 7.30 -18.41
CA LYS A 548 -7.95 6.75 -19.60
C LYS A 548 -7.00 6.12 -20.61
N THR A 549 -5.72 6.53 -20.64
CA THR A 549 -4.69 5.99 -21.54
C THR A 549 -3.97 4.76 -20.95
N GLY A 550 -4.26 4.38 -19.71
CA GLY A 550 -3.64 3.27 -19.00
C GLY A 550 -2.34 3.64 -18.28
N LYS A 551 -1.99 4.93 -18.20
CA LYS A 551 -0.81 5.38 -17.44
C LYS A 551 -1.15 5.49 -15.96
N LYS A 552 -0.18 5.17 -15.09
CA LYS A 552 -0.28 5.38 -13.65
C LYS A 552 -0.45 6.88 -13.36
N PHE A 553 -1.34 7.22 -12.43
CA PHE A 553 -1.43 8.59 -11.95
C PHE A 553 -0.14 9.01 -11.26
N SER A 554 0.41 10.12 -11.68
CA SER A 554 1.65 10.67 -11.15
C SER A 554 1.62 12.19 -11.12
N LYS A 555 2.09 12.78 -10.02
CA LYS A 555 2.23 14.24 -9.90
C LYS A 555 3.21 14.81 -10.94
N SER A 556 4.21 14.02 -11.33
CA SER A 556 5.21 14.41 -12.34
C SER A 556 4.65 14.44 -13.76
N LEU A 557 3.66 13.59 -14.05
CA LEU A 557 2.96 13.56 -15.35
C LEU A 557 1.81 14.56 -15.43
N GLY A 558 1.43 15.20 -14.31
CA GLY A 558 0.31 16.16 -14.28
C GLY A 558 -1.07 15.54 -14.57
N ASN A 559 -1.19 14.21 -14.52
CA ASN A 559 -2.43 13.47 -14.76
C ASN A 559 -3.15 13.05 -13.47
N GLY A 560 -2.64 13.47 -12.30
CA GLY A 560 -3.25 13.15 -11.00
C GLY A 560 -4.62 13.82 -10.84
N ILE A 561 -5.61 13.05 -10.40
CA ILE A 561 -6.95 13.54 -10.08
C ILE A 561 -7.11 13.53 -8.57
N ASP A 562 -7.47 14.67 -7.99
CA ASP A 562 -7.84 14.77 -6.57
C ASP A 562 -9.24 14.15 -6.38
N PRO A 563 -9.42 13.16 -5.50
CA PRO A 563 -10.73 12.62 -5.20
C PRO A 563 -11.73 13.69 -4.72
N ILE A 564 -11.27 14.76 -4.07
CA ILE A 564 -12.12 15.85 -3.61
C ILE A 564 -12.76 16.60 -4.78
N GLU A 565 -12.02 16.83 -5.87
CA GLU A 565 -12.60 17.46 -7.08
C GLU A 565 -13.75 16.62 -7.65
N MET A 566 -13.63 15.30 -7.63
CA MET A 566 -14.70 14.41 -8.08
C MET A 566 -15.89 14.41 -7.10
N ILE A 567 -15.63 14.46 -5.80
CA ILE A 567 -16.68 14.55 -4.78
C ILE A 567 -17.46 15.86 -4.91
N GLU A 568 -16.79 16.99 -5.12
CA GLU A 568 -17.44 18.30 -5.31
C GLU A 568 -18.32 18.35 -6.56
N LYS A 569 -17.90 17.69 -7.64
CA LYS A 569 -18.67 17.65 -8.90
C LYS A 569 -19.85 16.66 -8.85
N TYR A 570 -19.65 15.49 -8.24
CA TYR A 570 -20.55 14.34 -8.42
C TYR A 570 -21.07 13.74 -7.11
N GLY A 571 -20.46 14.04 -5.97
CA GLY A 571 -20.74 13.43 -4.68
C GLY A 571 -19.86 12.22 -4.38
N ALA A 572 -19.64 11.95 -3.09
CA ALA A 572 -18.81 10.85 -2.63
C ALA A 572 -19.36 9.47 -3.04
N ASP A 573 -20.67 9.26 -2.96
CA ASP A 573 -21.33 8.02 -3.37
C ASP A 573 -21.11 7.68 -4.84
N ALA A 574 -21.16 8.69 -5.70
CA ALA A 574 -20.94 8.53 -7.13
C ALA A 574 -19.48 8.13 -7.43
N LEU A 575 -18.51 8.73 -6.73
CA LEU A 575 -17.11 8.38 -6.84
C LEU A 575 -16.86 6.94 -6.38
N ARG A 576 -17.41 6.54 -5.21
CA ARG A 576 -17.29 5.18 -4.65
C ARG A 576 -17.80 4.12 -5.63
N MET A 577 -19.00 4.30 -6.16
CA MET A 577 -19.57 3.40 -7.18
C MET A 577 -18.73 3.37 -8.45
N GLY A 578 -18.28 4.53 -8.92
CA GLY A 578 -17.44 4.66 -10.11
C GLY A 578 -16.12 3.89 -10.00
N LEU A 579 -15.55 3.81 -8.80
CA LEU A 579 -14.33 3.07 -8.51
C LEU A 579 -14.58 1.57 -8.29
N LEU A 580 -15.66 1.18 -7.62
CA LEU A 580 -15.91 -0.21 -7.23
C LEU A 580 -16.51 -1.07 -8.36
N VAL A 581 -17.47 -0.55 -9.13
CA VAL A 581 -18.19 -1.35 -10.15
C VAL A 581 -17.33 -1.59 -11.39
N GLY A 582 -17.50 -2.72 -12.05
CA GLY A 582 -17.02 -3.00 -13.41
C GLY A 582 -15.57 -3.46 -13.54
N THR A 583 -14.81 -3.56 -12.46
CA THR A 583 -13.44 -4.08 -12.50
C THR A 583 -13.23 -5.15 -11.44
N ALA A 584 -12.86 -6.35 -11.87
CA ALA A 584 -12.53 -7.43 -10.94
C ALA A 584 -11.29 -7.07 -10.12
N ILE A 585 -11.34 -7.39 -8.83
CA ILE A 585 -10.24 -7.12 -7.91
C ILE A 585 -8.97 -7.85 -8.37
N GLY A 586 -7.83 -7.15 -8.31
CA GLY A 586 -6.54 -7.60 -8.83
C GLY A 586 -6.17 -7.01 -10.19
N ASN A 587 -7.14 -6.50 -10.94
CA ASN A 587 -6.90 -5.81 -12.21
C ASN A 587 -6.80 -4.30 -12.03
N ASP A 588 -6.01 -3.65 -12.87
CA ASP A 588 -5.92 -2.20 -12.92
C ASP A 588 -7.25 -1.57 -13.39
N ILE A 589 -7.62 -0.47 -12.75
CA ILE A 589 -8.83 0.28 -13.05
C ILE A 589 -8.47 1.44 -13.96
N ARG A 590 -9.08 1.51 -15.14
CA ARG A 590 -9.05 2.72 -15.96
C ARG A 590 -10.15 3.66 -15.49
N PHE A 591 -9.75 4.76 -14.86
CA PHE A 591 -10.70 5.74 -14.33
C PHE A 591 -11.45 6.45 -15.47
N ASP A 592 -12.78 6.51 -15.33
CA ASP A 592 -13.68 7.18 -16.25
C ASP A 592 -14.62 8.11 -15.49
N GLU A 593 -14.47 9.42 -15.72
CA GLU A 593 -15.29 10.46 -15.10
C GLU A 593 -16.76 10.40 -15.54
N ASP A 594 -17.04 9.97 -16.79
CA ASP A 594 -18.41 9.83 -17.28
C ASP A 594 -19.16 8.73 -16.54
N LYS A 595 -18.45 7.67 -16.12
CA LYS A 595 -19.01 6.62 -15.27
C LYS A 595 -19.41 7.15 -13.89
N VAL A 596 -18.56 7.98 -13.28
CA VAL A 596 -18.87 8.64 -11.99
C VAL A 596 -20.10 9.53 -12.13
N LYS A 597 -20.19 10.32 -13.22
CA LYS A 597 -21.36 11.12 -13.55
C LYS A 597 -22.64 10.28 -13.67
N GLY A 598 -22.57 9.09 -14.27
CA GLY A 598 -23.67 8.13 -14.35
C GLY A 598 -24.23 7.76 -12.96
N TYR A 599 -23.35 7.52 -11.99
CA TYR A 599 -23.76 7.16 -10.62
C TYR A 599 -24.34 8.36 -9.84
N LYS A 600 -23.97 9.60 -10.15
CA LYS A 600 -24.69 10.78 -9.64
C LYS A 600 -26.16 10.78 -10.08
N HIS A 601 -26.43 10.42 -11.33
CA HIS A 601 -27.81 10.26 -11.82
C HIS A 601 -28.54 9.11 -11.14
N PHE A 602 -27.83 8.04 -10.80
CA PHE A 602 -28.39 6.93 -10.04
C PHE A 602 -28.80 7.35 -8.62
N ALA A 603 -27.97 8.10 -7.90
CA ALA A 603 -28.35 8.63 -6.58
C ALA A 603 -29.64 9.47 -6.67
N ASN A 604 -29.77 10.30 -7.70
CA ASN A 604 -30.99 11.07 -7.92
C ASN A 604 -32.19 10.19 -8.35
N LYS A 605 -31.97 9.09 -9.06
CA LYS A 605 -33.03 8.11 -9.37
C LYS A 605 -33.56 7.44 -8.11
N LEU A 606 -32.66 6.99 -7.20
CA LEU A 606 -33.02 6.43 -5.91
C LEU A 606 -33.85 7.42 -5.08
N TRP A 607 -33.46 8.70 -5.10
CA TRP A 607 -34.22 9.80 -4.47
C TRP A 607 -35.64 9.92 -5.00
N ASN A 608 -35.81 9.87 -6.32
CA ASN A 608 -37.13 9.93 -6.96
C ASN A 608 -37.97 8.66 -6.70
N ILE A 609 -37.34 7.47 -6.64
CA ILE A 609 -38.00 6.22 -6.24
C ILE A 609 -38.58 6.37 -4.84
N THR A 610 -37.78 6.87 -3.90
CA THR A 610 -38.20 7.12 -2.53
C THR A 610 -39.39 8.07 -2.46
N ARG A 611 -39.30 9.20 -3.17
CA ARG A 611 -40.40 10.17 -3.25
C ARG A 611 -41.68 9.51 -3.77
N PHE A 612 -41.59 8.72 -4.85
CA PHE A 612 -42.78 8.03 -5.39
C PHE A 612 -43.40 7.06 -4.39
N ILE A 613 -42.56 6.26 -3.71
CA ILE A 613 -43.06 5.28 -2.73
C ILE A 613 -43.70 6.00 -1.56
N LEU A 614 -43.05 6.99 -0.95
CA LEU A 614 -43.62 7.75 0.18
C LEU A 614 -44.92 8.48 -0.21
N THR A 615 -45.02 9.03 -1.41
CA THR A 615 -46.25 9.66 -1.91
C THR A 615 -47.42 8.68 -1.92
N ASN A 616 -47.16 7.44 -2.31
CA ASN A 616 -48.21 6.42 -2.51
C ASN A 616 -48.42 5.51 -1.29
N THR A 617 -47.71 5.72 -0.19
CA THR A 617 -47.85 4.96 1.06
C THR A 617 -48.15 5.85 2.26
N ALA A 618 -48.34 7.16 2.06
CA ALA A 618 -48.57 8.16 3.11
C ALA A 618 -49.87 7.91 3.89
N ASP A 619 -50.89 7.33 3.26
CA ASP A 619 -52.20 7.09 3.85
C ASP A 619 -52.24 5.80 4.67
N HIS A 620 -51.28 4.91 4.50
CA HIS A 620 -51.27 3.62 5.17
C HIS A 620 -49.83 3.04 5.19
N ILE A 621 -49.19 3.07 6.38
CA ILE A 621 -48.01 2.26 6.64
C ILE A 621 -48.51 0.88 7.00
N PRO A 622 -48.34 -0.16 6.17
CA PRO A 622 -48.90 -1.47 6.48
C PRO A 622 -48.19 -2.07 7.70
N SER A 623 -48.86 -2.06 8.83
CA SER A 623 -48.49 -2.94 9.95
C SER A 623 -48.96 -4.34 9.59
N ASP A 624 -48.08 -5.34 9.55
CA ASP A 624 -48.31 -6.78 9.41
C ASP A 624 -49.65 -7.16 8.75
N ALA A 625 -49.73 -7.07 7.43
CA ALA A 625 -50.92 -7.42 6.69
C ALA A 625 -51.17 -8.93 6.80
N THR A 626 -52.21 -9.30 7.52
CA THR A 626 -52.79 -10.67 7.53
C THR A 626 -53.55 -10.99 6.21
N ALA A 627 -53.59 -10.03 5.26
CA ALA A 627 -54.21 -10.22 3.97
C ALA A 627 -53.32 -11.10 3.03
N PRO A 628 -53.92 -11.96 2.20
CA PRO A 628 -53.18 -12.77 1.24
C PRO A 628 -52.43 -11.88 0.23
N ILE A 629 -51.13 -12.09 0.09
CA ILE A 629 -50.29 -11.38 -0.88
C ILE A 629 -50.60 -11.95 -2.26
N PRO A 630 -50.95 -11.12 -3.26
CA PRO A 630 -51.15 -11.57 -4.64
C PRO A 630 -49.92 -12.27 -5.20
N GLN A 631 -50.10 -13.23 -6.13
CA GLN A 631 -49.01 -14.03 -6.68
C GLN A 631 -47.88 -13.16 -7.24
N ARG A 632 -48.23 -12.12 -8.00
CA ARG A 632 -47.20 -11.20 -8.57
C ARG A 632 -46.40 -10.48 -7.50
N ASP A 633 -47.04 -10.08 -6.44
CA ASP A 633 -46.38 -9.43 -5.30
C ASP A 633 -45.46 -10.40 -4.53
N GLN A 634 -45.85 -11.67 -4.41
CA GLN A 634 -44.97 -12.70 -3.87
C GLN A 634 -43.78 -12.97 -4.75
N GLU A 635 -43.94 -13.02 -6.09
CA GLU A 635 -42.85 -13.13 -7.05
C GLU A 635 -41.82 -12.00 -6.92
N ILE A 636 -42.28 -10.76 -6.69
CA ILE A 636 -41.42 -9.59 -6.44
C ILE A 636 -40.61 -9.77 -5.16
N LEU A 637 -41.25 -10.18 -4.06
CA LEU A 637 -40.56 -10.44 -2.79
C LEU A 637 -39.55 -11.58 -2.89
N ASP A 638 -39.88 -12.65 -3.61
CA ASP A 638 -38.96 -13.78 -3.85
C ASP A 638 -37.75 -13.36 -4.70
N ASN A 639 -37.95 -12.48 -5.69
CA ASN A 639 -36.85 -11.93 -6.49
C ASN A 639 -35.96 -11.00 -5.66
N LEU A 640 -36.55 -10.13 -4.83
CA LEU A 640 -35.82 -9.30 -3.89
C LEU A 640 -34.95 -10.15 -2.95
N GLN A 641 -35.53 -11.23 -2.39
CA GLN A 641 -34.81 -12.14 -1.49
C GLN A 641 -33.64 -12.86 -2.20
N ARG A 642 -33.82 -13.29 -3.45
CA ARG A 642 -32.73 -13.87 -4.27
C ARG A 642 -31.62 -12.85 -4.50
N SER A 643 -31.98 -11.61 -4.84
CA SER A 643 -31.01 -10.53 -5.03
C SER A 643 -30.19 -10.26 -3.76
N VAL A 644 -30.83 -10.20 -2.58
CA VAL A 644 -30.16 -10.08 -1.28
C VAL A 644 -29.18 -11.24 -1.07
N THR A 645 -29.62 -12.47 -1.31
CA THR A 645 -28.78 -13.67 -1.13
C THR A 645 -27.54 -13.65 -2.03
N ASP A 646 -27.70 -13.26 -3.30
CA ASP A 646 -26.62 -13.20 -4.26
C ASP A 646 -25.63 -12.05 -3.96
N ILE A 647 -26.13 -10.88 -3.56
CA ILE A 647 -25.32 -9.74 -3.13
C ILE A 647 -24.51 -10.10 -1.88
N THR A 648 -25.16 -10.73 -0.89
CA THR A 648 -24.52 -11.16 0.35
C THR A 648 -23.38 -12.14 0.07
N ARG A 649 -23.63 -13.16 -0.78
CA ARG A 649 -22.61 -14.13 -1.19
C ARG A 649 -21.43 -13.43 -1.86
N ASP A 650 -21.67 -12.46 -2.75
CA ASP A 650 -20.60 -11.76 -3.44
C ASP A 650 -19.77 -10.90 -2.49
N ILE A 651 -20.37 -10.29 -1.44
CA ILE A 651 -19.61 -9.58 -0.41
C ILE A 651 -18.80 -10.56 0.44
N ASP A 652 -19.39 -11.67 0.88
CA ASP A 652 -18.73 -12.70 1.69
C ASP A 652 -17.51 -13.32 0.94
N GLU A 653 -17.58 -13.39 -0.40
CA GLU A 653 -16.49 -13.87 -1.25
C GLU A 653 -15.58 -12.74 -1.79
N TYR A 654 -15.69 -11.55 -1.23
CA TYR A 654 -14.90 -10.36 -1.62
C TYR A 654 -15.07 -9.91 -3.08
N ARG A 655 -16.18 -10.25 -3.73
CA ARG A 655 -16.53 -9.80 -5.10
C ARG A 655 -17.35 -8.51 -5.06
N LEU A 656 -16.83 -7.48 -4.38
CA LEU A 656 -17.57 -6.22 -4.15
C LEU A 656 -18.04 -5.55 -5.44
N TYR A 657 -17.28 -5.67 -6.53
CA TYR A 657 -17.67 -5.12 -7.84
C TYR A 657 -18.97 -5.75 -8.37
N MET A 658 -19.17 -7.08 -8.17
CA MET A 658 -20.39 -7.78 -8.53
C MET A 658 -21.55 -7.44 -7.60
N ALA A 659 -21.28 -7.37 -6.30
CA ALA A 659 -22.29 -7.02 -5.30
C ALA A 659 -22.86 -5.62 -5.57
N ALA A 660 -22.00 -4.63 -5.80
CA ALA A 660 -22.40 -3.27 -6.11
C ALA A 660 -23.19 -3.17 -7.44
N GLU A 661 -22.75 -3.91 -8.46
CA GLU A 661 -23.44 -3.97 -9.75
C GLU A 661 -24.84 -4.60 -9.64
N LYS A 662 -24.97 -5.70 -8.90
CA LYS A 662 -26.26 -6.36 -8.66
C LYS A 662 -27.22 -5.46 -7.87
N ALA A 663 -26.71 -4.76 -6.83
CA ALA A 663 -27.52 -3.82 -6.06
C ALA A 663 -27.99 -2.65 -6.94
N TYR A 664 -27.12 -2.11 -7.77
CA TYR A 664 -27.46 -1.10 -8.77
C TYR A 664 -28.54 -1.61 -9.74
N HIS A 665 -28.34 -2.80 -10.33
CA HIS A 665 -29.25 -3.38 -11.30
C HIS A 665 -30.64 -3.64 -10.72
N PHE A 666 -30.72 -4.18 -9.50
CA PHE A 666 -32.00 -4.38 -8.84
C PHE A 666 -32.77 -3.06 -8.68
N VAL A 667 -32.10 -2.02 -8.19
CA VAL A 667 -32.78 -0.72 -7.95
C VAL A 667 -33.13 -0.01 -9.24
N TRP A 668 -32.23 0.00 -10.23
CA TRP A 668 -32.47 0.71 -11.47
C TRP A 668 -33.46 -0.01 -12.38
N THR A 669 -33.21 -1.28 -12.66
CA THR A 669 -33.97 -2.04 -13.66
C THR A 669 -35.21 -2.69 -13.05
N GLU A 670 -35.05 -3.47 -11.96
CA GLU A 670 -36.17 -4.23 -11.40
C GLU A 670 -37.14 -3.29 -10.66
N LEU A 671 -36.64 -2.52 -9.69
CA LEU A 671 -37.50 -1.68 -8.87
C LEU A 671 -38.06 -0.51 -9.69
N ALA A 672 -37.22 0.31 -10.31
CA ALA A 672 -37.67 1.54 -10.94
C ALA A 672 -38.36 1.33 -12.27
N ASP A 673 -37.80 0.53 -13.19
CA ASP A 673 -38.32 0.46 -14.56
C ASP A 673 -39.43 -0.60 -14.69
N ILE A 674 -39.54 -1.58 -13.78
CA ILE A 674 -40.58 -2.63 -13.84
C ILE A 674 -41.57 -2.46 -12.69
N ILE A 675 -41.14 -2.65 -11.44
CA ILE A 675 -42.05 -2.75 -10.29
C ILE A 675 -42.83 -1.44 -10.08
N LEU A 676 -42.17 -0.28 -10.14
CA LEU A 676 -42.85 1.01 -9.96
C LEU A 676 -43.83 1.28 -11.12
N GLU A 677 -43.49 0.94 -12.34
CA GLU A 677 -44.39 1.13 -13.49
C GLU A 677 -45.65 0.26 -13.38
N GLU A 678 -45.49 -1.02 -13.04
CA GLU A 678 -46.63 -1.91 -12.76
C GLU A 678 -47.49 -1.40 -11.59
N SER A 679 -46.86 -0.81 -10.59
CA SER A 679 -47.54 -0.34 -9.37
C SER A 679 -48.45 0.85 -9.63
N LYS A 680 -48.18 1.70 -10.63
CA LYS A 680 -49.04 2.86 -10.95
C LYS A 680 -50.48 2.46 -11.21
N ILE A 681 -50.71 1.37 -11.92
CA ILE A 681 -52.04 0.88 -12.27
C ILE A 681 -52.77 0.38 -11.02
N ILE A 682 -52.07 -0.40 -10.17
CA ILE A 682 -52.64 -0.99 -8.94
C ILE A 682 -52.95 0.11 -7.93
N LEU A 683 -52.05 1.07 -7.71
CA LEU A 683 -52.20 2.15 -6.74
C LEU A 683 -53.31 3.17 -7.12
N SER A 684 -53.61 3.31 -8.43
CA SER A 684 -54.72 4.14 -8.90
C SER A 684 -56.05 3.38 -9.02
N GLY A 685 -56.02 2.07 -8.80
CA GLY A 685 -57.20 1.21 -8.87
C GLY A 685 -58.14 1.36 -7.65
N THR A 686 -59.28 0.65 -7.69
CA THR A 686 -60.32 0.66 -6.64
C THR A 686 -60.23 -0.57 -5.73
N ASP A 687 -59.31 -1.53 -5.98
CA ASP A 687 -59.10 -2.70 -5.17
C ASP A 687 -58.17 -2.36 -4.00
N GLU A 688 -58.75 -2.03 -2.83
CA GLU A 688 -58.01 -1.63 -1.64
C GLU A 688 -57.10 -2.75 -1.08
N VAL A 689 -57.47 -4.03 -1.31
CA VAL A 689 -56.64 -5.17 -0.85
C VAL A 689 -55.40 -5.29 -1.70
N ALA A 690 -55.54 -5.24 -3.03
CA ALA A 690 -54.41 -5.24 -3.95
C ALA A 690 -53.51 -4.00 -3.75
N LYS A 691 -54.11 -2.83 -3.53
CA LYS A 691 -53.38 -1.59 -3.23
C LYS A 691 -52.55 -1.70 -1.94
N ALA A 692 -53.12 -2.18 -0.85
CA ALA A 692 -52.42 -2.35 0.41
C ALA A 692 -51.26 -3.37 0.32
N ALA A 693 -51.49 -4.51 -0.38
CA ALA A 693 -50.44 -5.50 -0.63
C ALA A 693 -49.27 -4.89 -1.40
N ARG A 694 -49.53 -4.14 -2.50
CA ARG A 694 -48.52 -3.49 -3.30
C ARG A 694 -47.76 -2.40 -2.52
N GLN A 695 -48.42 -1.62 -1.69
CA GLN A 695 -47.81 -0.63 -0.79
C GLN A 695 -46.81 -1.31 0.16
N LEU A 696 -47.18 -2.43 0.77
CA LEU A 696 -46.25 -3.23 1.61
C LEU A 696 -45.02 -3.69 0.83
N VAL A 697 -45.21 -4.22 -0.38
CA VAL A 697 -44.11 -4.68 -1.24
C VAL A 697 -43.18 -3.52 -1.59
N LEU A 698 -43.72 -2.35 -1.95
CA LEU A 698 -42.92 -1.17 -2.29
C LEU A 698 -42.08 -0.69 -1.10
N VAL A 699 -42.66 -0.65 0.10
CA VAL A 699 -41.91 -0.30 1.33
C VAL A 699 -40.80 -1.29 1.61
N LYS A 700 -41.07 -2.61 1.52
CA LYS A 700 -40.06 -3.65 1.69
C LYS A 700 -38.94 -3.52 0.64
N CYS A 701 -39.29 -3.27 -0.62
CA CYS A 701 -38.27 -3.04 -1.68
C CYS A 701 -37.42 -1.83 -1.37
N LEU A 702 -38.00 -0.71 -0.93
CA LEU A 702 -37.27 0.52 -0.59
C LEU A 702 -36.28 0.28 0.57
N ILE A 703 -36.79 -0.22 1.70
CA ILE A 703 -35.97 -0.47 2.91
C ILE A 703 -34.81 -1.42 2.59
N THR A 704 -35.09 -2.52 1.88
CA THR A 704 -34.07 -3.49 1.48
C THR A 704 -33.06 -2.86 0.51
N SER A 705 -33.52 -2.08 -0.46
CA SER A 705 -32.63 -1.35 -1.40
C SER A 705 -31.68 -0.40 -0.69
N LEU A 706 -32.18 0.36 0.29
CA LEU A 706 -31.34 1.26 1.10
C LEU A 706 -30.25 0.47 1.85
N LYS A 707 -30.63 -0.66 2.45
CA LYS A 707 -29.70 -1.50 3.23
C LYS A 707 -28.61 -2.13 2.34
N ILE A 708 -28.96 -2.72 1.18
CA ILE A 708 -27.98 -3.37 0.29
C ILE A 708 -27.09 -2.36 -0.45
N LEU A 709 -27.55 -1.12 -0.65
CA LEU A 709 -26.76 -0.05 -1.26
C LEU A 709 -25.85 0.66 -0.25
N HIS A 710 -26.21 0.66 1.04
CA HIS A 710 -25.51 1.45 2.06
C HIS A 710 -24.00 1.22 2.13
N PRO A 711 -23.45 0.00 1.99
CA PRO A 711 -22.01 -0.22 1.95
C PRO A 711 -21.32 0.53 0.80
N PHE A 712 -21.99 0.75 -0.31
CA PHE A 712 -21.47 1.33 -1.54
C PHE A 712 -21.79 2.82 -1.68
N MET A 713 -23.01 3.24 -1.28
CA MET A 713 -23.54 4.60 -1.40
C MET A 713 -24.07 5.09 -0.04
N PRO A 714 -23.20 5.27 0.96
CA PRO A 714 -23.62 5.50 2.32
C PRO A 714 -24.35 6.83 2.53
N PHE A 715 -24.01 7.90 1.80
CA PHE A 715 -24.56 9.21 2.06
C PHE A 715 -26.02 9.37 1.60
N VAL A 716 -26.33 9.04 0.37
CA VAL A 716 -27.72 9.16 -0.14
C VAL A 716 -28.65 8.21 0.58
N THR A 717 -28.17 7.00 0.89
CA THR A 717 -28.98 6.00 1.60
C THR A 717 -29.24 6.40 3.04
N GLU A 718 -28.24 6.93 3.76
CA GLU A 718 -28.43 7.47 5.11
C GLU A 718 -29.33 8.71 5.10
N THR A 719 -29.14 9.63 4.14
CA THR A 719 -29.97 10.82 4.02
C THR A 719 -31.45 10.43 3.85
N ILE A 720 -31.72 9.46 2.97
CA ILE A 720 -33.08 8.93 2.81
C ILE A 720 -33.59 8.28 4.11
N TRP A 721 -32.75 7.44 4.74
CA TRP A 721 -33.11 6.74 5.95
C TRP A 721 -33.57 7.67 7.08
N GLN A 722 -32.90 8.81 7.24
CA GLN A 722 -33.22 9.78 8.28
C GLN A 722 -34.58 10.49 8.05
N GLU A 723 -35.07 10.51 6.81
CA GLU A 723 -36.34 11.12 6.42
C GLU A 723 -37.50 10.10 6.37
N LEU A 724 -37.21 8.80 6.56
CA LEU A 724 -38.27 7.79 6.63
C LEU A 724 -39.05 7.90 7.96
N PRO A 725 -40.34 7.60 7.97
CA PRO A 725 -41.11 7.42 9.20
C PRO A 725 -40.43 6.43 10.17
N ASP A 726 -40.56 6.68 11.47
CA ASP A 726 -39.90 5.84 12.50
C ASP A 726 -40.32 4.36 12.42
N GLU A 727 -41.57 4.10 12.03
CA GLU A 727 -42.11 2.75 11.86
C GLU A 727 -41.46 1.95 10.71
N MET A 728 -40.83 2.64 9.78
CA MET A 728 -40.11 2.03 8.67
C MET A 728 -38.64 1.73 9.01
N ARG A 729 -38.14 2.26 10.13
CA ARG A 729 -36.74 2.14 10.54
C ARG A 729 -36.56 1.14 11.68
N ASP A 730 -35.62 0.21 11.50
CA ASP A 730 -35.25 -0.75 12.56
C ASP A 730 -33.99 -0.29 13.35
N ALA A 731 -33.47 0.89 13.07
CA ALA A 731 -32.34 1.51 13.76
C ALA A 731 -32.34 3.04 13.59
N GLU A 732 -31.75 3.76 14.55
CA GLU A 732 -31.56 5.21 14.51
C GLU A 732 -30.81 5.67 13.24
N MET A 733 -29.78 4.90 12.86
CA MET A 733 -28.97 5.14 11.68
C MET A 733 -28.86 3.88 10.81
N LEU A 734 -28.85 4.06 9.50
CA LEU A 734 -28.77 2.95 8.55
C LEU A 734 -27.47 2.15 8.71
N MET A 735 -26.37 2.81 9.07
CA MET A 735 -25.09 2.14 9.28
C MET A 735 -25.07 1.10 10.40
N VAL A 736 -26.04 1.11 11.31
CA VAL A 736 -26.23 0.13 12.39
C VAL A 736 -27.54 -0.64 12.26
N ALA A 737 -28.29 -0.42 11.18
CA ALA A 737 -29.47 -1.23 10.86
C ALA A 737 -29.06 -2.67 10.51
N LYS A 738 -29.95 -3.62 10.75
CA LYS A 738 -29.66 -5.03 10.45
C LYS A 738 -29.61 -5.27 8.96
N TRP A 739 -28.57 -5.98 8.51
CA TRP A 739 -28.52 -6.46 7.14
C TRP A 739 -29.74 -7.32 6.82
N PRO A 740 -30.32 -7.22 5.60
CA PRO A 740 -31.47 -8.05 5.25
C PRO A 740 -31.13 -9.54 5.40
N SER A 741 -32.00 -10.27 6.12
CA SER A 741 -31.80 -11.71 6.33
C SER A 741 -31.84 -12.47 5.00
N ARG A 742 -31.03 -13.54 4.93
CA ARG A 742 -31.05 -14.49 3.80
C ARG A 742 -32.36 -15.23 3.71
#